data_ab3829489706777e1b67394dc41a3d2f
#
_entry.id   ab3829489706777e1b67394dc41a3d2f
#
_cell.length_a   1.000
_cell.length_b   1.000
_cell.length_c   1.000
_cell.angle_alpha   90.00
_cell.angle_beta   90.00
_cell.angle_gamma   90.00
#
_symmetry.space_group_name_H-M   'P 1'
#
loop_
_entity.id
_entity.type
_entity.pdbx_description
1 polymer ?
#
loop_
_entity_poly.entity_id
_entity_poly.type
_entity_poly.pdbx_seq_one_letter_code
_entity_poly.pdbx_strand_id
1 'polypeptide(L)'
;MRKLILWIASSLFTTMLAAQPTVDLIPKPVQMEVSAGTFTITSATVITSNSTEHDLAGYLHDKLKRSTGFNLKATTKATNTYHIILEVNASLDLPHEGYRLTVDEHGVLITGKDRGGLFYGIQTLLQLLPPRVYSDNLVRDVIWTVPFIRITDYPRFQYRGMMLDVSRQFFDAATVKQYIDWLSMHKMNKFHWHLSDDQGWRIEIKHYPALTTKGAWRGPNELLEPSYGSGEKRYGGFYTQKEVKEIVRYAAIRNIEIIPEIDIPGHSRAAAVAYPNLLCKSDSMGLKVATPVSEDLIWHNQNVWCVGNEQNYTMLKTILKELAGLFPSKTIHIGGDEVNPYFWKHCSRCKALMQDKQIKNTSELQHYFIHRVEGILHSLGKQMSGWDEIAEGGSLDPTTTIYAWRSAVKAAEAASKHYPTILTMGSYLYFDMAQSVNDRGHDWAGLVPLERVYSVNSLKDTTFSNDSFRSVKGVQGALWSELLNEPKRFLEYQSYPRIVALAEVGWTQQAERNWDDFYTRLTRTHFQRMNYMGIGFRVPPPAAIYRSGFVSLTLPFRSADIHYTTDAGLPTMQSPVYHDSIHTDNPDALRFRTFYSPSLASIAVTPVRASLGIWDIQGQTASVQKSWNLMPVFNKAGNWDITFIPDSLTKTLSIDQISLIENGTRIAAARPQAYAGNWHYRLEAPAYDTTKSYTLRADIKSTIHTRGTVHIQLMPYLTPVTGITVNMPLTRQDALPLLDYNFNTTVSCRGNANPGDALTFVFASPLVCKSIVSVTGKPMLSLFPIKHGHLEVSYDGMHFEYASTYLKGIASITPDRPVKAVRIVIDGPTEDPVMVIQDLRIE
;
A
#
# COMPACT_ATOMS: atom_id res chain seq x y z
N MET A 1 -24.01 86.60 -17.67
CA MET A 1 -24.54 85.26 -17.81
C MET A 1 -23.52 84.21 -17.28
N ARG A 2 -23.67 83.85 -16.01
CA ARG A 2 -22.76 82.89 -15.36
C ARG A 2 -23.44 81.55 -15.40
N LYS A 3 -22.78 80.52 -16.03
CA LYS A 3 -23.24 79.13 -16.05
C LYS A 3 -22.66 78.44 -14.80
N LEU A 4 -23.56 77.97 -13.97
CA LEU A 4 -23.28 77.13 -12.80
C LEU A 4 -23.06 75.67 -13.31
N ILE A 5 -21.88 75.09 -13.05
CA ILE A 5 -21.59 73.67 -13.30
C ILE A 5 -21.75 72.94 -11.98
N LEU A 6 -22.78 72.10 -11.87
CA LEU A 6 -22.97 71.15 -10.77
C LEU A 6 -22.03 69.95 -10.98
N TRP A 7 -21.15 69.67 -10.03
CA TRP A 7 -20.40 68.42 -9.91
C TRP A 7 -21.23 67.43 -9.12
N ILE A 8 -21.71 66.35 -9.76
CA ILE A 8 -22.29 65.22 -9.08
C ILE A 8 -21.12 64.26 -8.82
N ALA A 9 -20.67 64.17 -7.56
CA ALA A 9 -19.72 63.15 -7.12
C ALA A 9 -20.49 61.82 -6.93
N SER A 10 -20.36 60.97 -7.92
CA SER A 10 -20.86 59.57 -7.82
C SER A 10 -19.86 58.73 -7.03
N SER A 11 -20.09 58.52 -5.75
CA SER A 11 -19.33 57.62 -4.89
C SER A 11 -19.65 56.17 -5.30
N LEU A 12 -18.82 55.57 -6.12
CA LEU A 12 -18.77 54.11 -6.34
C LEU A 12 -18.29 53.42 -5.05
N PHE A 13 -19.23 52.95 -4.26
CA PHE A 13 -18.96 51.93 -3.24
C PHE A 13 -18.65 50.62 -3.97
N THR A 14 -17.36 50.33 -4.27
CA THR A 14 -16.89 49.02 -4.58
C THR A 14 -16.99 48.18 -3.31
N THR A 15 -18.08 47.44 -3.16
CA THR A 15 -18.13 46.33 -2.22
C THR A 15 -17.07 45.30 -2.67
N MET A 16 -15.91 45.34 -2.01
CA MET A 16 -15.01 44.17 -2.06
C MET A 16 -15.81 42.98 -1.53
N LEU A 17 -16.30 42.12 -2.42
CA LEU A 17 -16.68 40.79 -2.02
C LEU A 17 -15.41 40.13 -1.44
N ALA A 18 -15.32 40.10 -0.11
CA ALA A 18 -14.31 39.28 0.54
C ALA A 18 -14.53 37.83 0.04
N ALA A 19 -13.53 37.28 -0.61
CA ALA A 19 -13.58 35.90 -1.06
C ALA A 19 -13.92 35.03 0.15
N GLN A 20 -14.99 34.25 0.05
CA GLN A 20 -15.35 33.32 1.12
C GLN A 20 -14.15 32.40 1.41
N PRO A 21 -13.83 32.14 2.67
CA PRO A 21 -12.72 31.26 3.01
C PRO A 21 -12.99 29.87 2.42
N THR A 22 -12.04 29.38 1.63
CA THR A 22 -12.12 28.02 1.07
C THR A 22 -11.90 27.00 2.19
N VAL A 23 -12.85 26.08 2.36
CA VAL A 23 -12.80 25.03 3.37
C VAL A 23 -12.49 23.70 2.72
N ASP A 24 -11.32 23.12 3.04
CA ASP A 24 -10.83 21.85 2.49
C ASP A 24 -10.99 20.74 3.52
N LEU A 25 -12.12 20.04 3.49
CA LEU A 25 -12.38 18.86 4.30
C LEU A 25 -12.20 17.59 3.47
N ILE A 26 -11.57 16.59 4.04
CA ILE A 26 -11.49 15.23 3.50
C ILE A 26 -11.75 14.22 4.64
N PRO A 27 -12.76 13.36 4.49
CA PRO A 27 -13.73 13.24 3.41
C PRO A 27 -14.65 14.44 3.27
N LYS A 28 -15.14 14.70 2.03
CA LYS A 28 -16.10 15.75 1.73
C LYS A 28 -17.44 15.48 2.43
N PRO A 29 -17.97 16.41 3.21
CA PRO A 29 -19.26 16.25 3.89
C PRO A 29 -20.44 16.30 2.91
N VAL A 30 -21.59 15.74 3.34
CA VAL A 30 -22.82 15.70 2.55
C VAL A 30 -23.38 17.12 2.31
N GLN A 31 -23.38 17.96 3.35
CA GLN A 31 -23.81 19.35 3.23
C GLN A 31 -22.85 20.25 4.02
N MET A 32 -22.51 21.39 3.44
CA MET A 32 -21.63 22.38 4.05
C MET A 32 -22.01 23.79 3.59
N GLU A 33 -22.28 24.66 4.53
CA GLU A 33 -22.62 26.06 4.31
C GLU A 33 -21.66 26.95 5.10
N VAL A 34 -20.83 27.74 4.40
CA VAL A 34 -19.86 28.65 5.00
C VAL A 34 -20.46 30.05 5.06
N SER A 35 -20.38 30.70 6.23
CA SER A 35 -20.83 32.06 6.45
C SER A 35 -19.66 33.02 6.74
N ALA A 36 -19.87 34.30 6.65
CA ALA A 36 -18.86 35.28 7.00
C ALA A 36 -18.60 35.30 8.51
N GLY A 37 -17.33 35.35 8.92
CA GLY A 37 -16.89 35.36 10.31
C GLY A 37 -16.13 34.13 10.73
N THR A 38 -15.54 34.21 11.93
CA THR A 38 -14.76 33.11 12.52
C THR A 38 -14.95 33.05 14.02
N PHE A 39 -14.91 31.87 14.59
CA PHE A 39 -14.78 31.64 16.02
C PHE A 39 -13.30 31.39 16.37
N THR A 40 -12.80 32.02 17.41
CA THR A 40 -11.41 31.84 17.87
C THR A 40 -11.35 31.00 19.13
N ILE A 41 -10.67 29.88 19.08
CA ILE A 41 -10.34 29.06 20.25
C ILE A 41 -9.21 29.75 21.03
N THR A 42 -9.42 29.98 22.31
CA THR A 42 -8.46 30.63 23.23
C THR A 42 -8.24 29.77 24.48
N SER A 43 -7.33 30.14 25.35
CA SER A 43 -7.14 29.48 26.66
C SER A 43 -8.37 29.57 27.58
N ALA A 44 -9.31 30.50 27.30
CA ALA A 44 -10.56 30.66 28.03
C ALA A 44 -11.70 29.76 27.49
N THR A 45 -11.53 29.15 26.33
CA THR A 45 -12.54 28.27 25.72
C THR A 45 -12.78 27.06 26.63
N VAL A 46 -14.05 26.64 26.76
CA VAL A 46 -14.47 25.53 27.62
C VAL A 46 -15.07 24.43 26.76
N ILE A 47 -14.70 23.17 27.02
CA ILE A 47 -15.32 22.00 26.40
C ILE A 47 -16.44 21.50 27.32
N THR A 48 -17.66 21.45 26.82
CA THR A 48 -18.83 20.96 27.55
C THR A 48 -19.29 19.63 26.94
N SER A 49 -19.46 18.60 27.78
CA SER A 49 -19.99 17.27 27.36
C SER A 49 -20.75 16.63 28.49
N ASN A 50 -21.63 15.67 28.18
CA ASN A 50 -22.21 14.81 29.21
C ASN A 50 -21.14 13.87 29.80
N SER A 51 -21.52 13.20 30.92
CA SER A 51 -20.61 12.24 31.56
C SER A 51 -20.26 11.01 30.68
N THR A 52 -21.14 10.66 29.76
CA THR A 52 -20.96 9.52 28.82
C THR A 52 -20.00 9.83 27.67
N GLU A 53 -19.79 11.11 27.35
CA GLU A 53 -18.89 11.59 26.30
C GLU A 53 -17.59 12.21 26.83
N HIS A 54 -17.35 12.08 28.16
CA HIS A 54 -16.21 12.71 28.82
C HIS A 54 -14.86 12.31 28.25
N ASP A 55 -14.69 11.07 27.80
CA ASP A 55 -13.49 10.58 27.16
C ASP A 55 -13.25 11.19 25.76
N LEU A 56 -14.31 11.53 25.01
CA LEU A 56 -14.21 12.28 23.75
C LEU A 56 -13.87 13.75 23.99
N ALA A 57 -14.38 14.34 25.06
CA ALA A 57 -13.96 15.67 25.50
C ALA A 57 -12.46 15.68 25.88
N GLY A 58 -12.01 14.63 26.58
CA GLY A 58 -10.60 14.41 26.89
C GLY A 58 -9.75 14.23 25.64
N TYR A 59 -10.22 13.45 24.68
CA TYR A 59 -9.54 13.29 23.39
C TYR A 59 -9.34 14.64 22.66
N LEU A 60 -10.40 15.44 22.55
CA LEU A 60 -10.32 16.77 21.92
C LEU A 60 -9.38 17.71 22.69
N HIS A 61 -9.48 17.72 24.04
CA HIS A 61 -8.59 18.47 24.91
C HIS A 61 -7.12 18.13 24.62
N ASP A 62 -6.78 16.85 24.63
CA ASP A 62 -5.41 16.39 24.44
C ASP A 62 -4.85 16.72 23.06
N LYS A 63 -5.68 16.61 22.02
CA LYS A 63 -5.30 17.02 20.64
C LYS A 63 -5.02 18.52 20.56
N LEU A 64 -5.89 19.35 21.10
CA LEU A 64 -5.71 20.81 21.09
C LEU A 64 -4.53 21.23 21.96
N LYS A 65 -4.37 20.67 23.16
CA LYS A 65 -3.30 21.02 24.09
C LYS A 65 -1.90 20.89 23.52
N ARG A 66 -1.65 19.86 22.71
CA ARG A 66 -0.31 19.60 22.13
C ARG A 66 0.18 20.78 21.30
N SER A 67 -0.63 21.23 20.36
CA SER A 67 -0.24 22.28 19.41
C SER A 67 -0.50 23.69 19.93
N THR A 68 -1.60 23.91 20.68
CA THR A 68 -2.00 25.25 21.15
C THR A 68 -1.37 25.60 22.50
N GLY A 69 -1.03 24.62 23.33
CA GLY A 69 -0.64 24.82 24.73
C GLY A 69 -1.82 25.15 25.66
N PHE A 70 -3.05 25.22 25.15
CA PHE A 70 -4.23 25.58 25.95
C PHE A 70 -4.68 24.40 26.81
N ASN A 71 -4.82 24.66 28.12
CA ASN A 71 -5.35 23.66 29.05
C ASN A 71 -6.87 23.88 29.22
N LEU A 72 -7.63 23.54 28.16
CA LEU A 72 -9.06 23.79 28.11
C LEU A 72 -9.78 23.02 29.21
N LYS A 73 -10.68 23.69 29.94
CA LYS A 73 -11.48 23.04 30.98
C LYS A 73 -12.57 22.18 30.33
N ALA A 74 -12.67 20.90 30.77
CA ALA A 74 -13.82 20.04 30.45
C ALA A 74 -14.85 20.14 31.59
N THR A 75 -16.13 20.35 31.26
CA THR A 75 -17.23 20.49 32.22
C THR A 75 -18.50 19.81 31.73
N THR A 76 -19.38 19.44 32.67
CA THR A 76 -20.72 18.91 32.37
C THR A 76 -21.81 20.00 32.45
N LYS A 77 -21.45 21.21 32.88
CA LYS A 77 -22.38 22.36 32.99
C LYS A 77 -22.06 23.37 31.91
N ALA A 78 -23.06 23.73 31.12
CA ALA A 78 -22.95 24.88 30.20
C ALA A 78 -22.66 26.18 31.00
N THR A 79 -21.70 26.96 30.53
CA THR A 79 -21.37 28.28 31.05
C THR A 79 -21.69 29.30 29.96
N ASN A 80 -21.90 30.56 30.31
CA ASN A 80 -22.35 31.59 29.34
C ASN A 80 -21.25 32.17 28.47
N THR A 81 -20.13 31.49 28.28
CA THR A 81 -18.96 31.99 27.53
C THR A 81 -18.48 30.99 26.51
N TYR A 82 -17.80 31.42 25.50
CA TYR A 82 -17.20 30.66 24.38
C TYR A 82 -17.02 29.15 24.61
N HIS A 83 -17.87 28.30 23.96
CA HIS A 83 -17.96 26.88 24.23
C HIS A 83 -17.63 26.04 23.00
N ILE A 84 -17.10 24.83 23.24
CA ILE A 84 -17.21 23.69 22.35
C ILE A 84 -18.14 22.70 23.05
N ILE A 85 -19.35 22.54 22.52
CA ILE A 85 -20.38 21.65 23.08
C ILE A 85 -20.36 20.34 22.30
N LEU A 86 -20.23 19.24 23.03
CA LEU A 86 -20.23 17.88 22.52
C LEU A 86 -21.43 17.12 23.08
N GLU A 87 -22.34 16.69 22.23
CA GLU A 87 -23.51 15.95 22.64
C GLU A 87 -23.89 14.81 21.71
N VAL A 88 -24.47 13.75 22.24
CA VAL A 88 -25.10 12.68 21.49
C VAL A 88 -26.63 12.85 21.59
N ASN A 89 -27.31 12.87 20.44
CA ASN A 89 -28.75 12.90 20.34
C ASN A 89 -29.26 11.76 19.45
N ALA A 90 -29.69 10.67 20.07
CA ALA A 90 -30.20 9.49 19.36
C ALA A 90 -31.47 9.77 18.52
N SER A 91 -32.19 10.90 18.79
CA SER A 91 -33.34 11.32 18.00
C SER A 91 -33.00 12.13 16.77
N LEU A 92 -31.67 12.45 16.55
CA LEU A 92 -31.24 13.17 15.37
C LEU A 92 -31.63 12.39 14.10
N ASP A 93 -32.29 13.05 13.16
CA ASP A 93 -32.70 12.44 11.89
C ASP A 93 -31.51 12.34 10.95
N LEU A 94 -30.61 11.42 11.26
CA LEU A 94 -29.40 11.06 10.48
C LEU A 94 -29.14 9.55 10.61
N PRO A 95 -28.44 8.95 9.64
CA PRO A 95 -27.95 7.57 9.75
C PRO A 95 -26.96 7.40 10.91
N HIS A 96 -26.62 6.14 11.22
CA HIS A 96 -25.55 5.78 12.14
C HIS A 96 -24.25 6.49 11.76
N GLU A 97 -23.48 6.94 12.77
CA GLU A 97 -22.26 7.74 12.62
C GLU A 97 -22.47 9.14 11.98
N GLY A 98 -23.74 9.56 11.79
CA GLY A 98 -24.06 10.91 11.31
C GLY A 98 -23.91 11.96 12.41
N TYR A 99 -23.64 13.20 12.00
CA TYR A 99 -23.51 14.34 12.92
C TYR A 99 -23.94 15.64 12.25
N ARG A 100 -24.22 16.65 13.10
CA ARG A 100 -24.28 18.07 12.75
C ARG A 100 -23.17 18.82 13.47
N LEU A 101 -22.55 19.77 12.78
CA LEU A 101 -21.58 20.70 13.34
C LEU A 101 -21.97 22.11 12.98
N THR A 102 -22.10 22.99 13.99
CA THR A 102 -22.37 24.41 13.80
C THR A 102 -21.27 25.20 14.48
N VAL A 103 -20.73 26.18 13.77
CA VAL A 103 -19.80 27.18 14.31
C VAL A 103 -20.38 28.56 14.03
N ASP A 104 -20.57 29.34 15.08
CA ASP A 104 -21.06 30.74 15.01
C ASP A 104 -20.35 31.62 16.05
N GLU A 105 -20.86 32.83 16.28
CA GLU A 105 -20.30 33.79 17.25
C GLU A 105 -20.35 33.29 18.70
N HIS A 106 -21.21 32.31 19.01
CA HIS A 106 -21.37 31.77 20.37
C HIS A 106 -20.40 30.63 20.64
N GLY A 107 -19.92 29.94 19.59
CA GLY A 107 -18.97 28.83 19.74
C GLY A 107 -19.15 27.73 18.72
N VAL A 108 -18.87 26.51 19.17
CA VAL A 108 -18.94 25.27 18.39
C VAL A 108 -19.95 24.32 19.04
N LEU A 109 -20.92 23.85 18.27
CA LEU A 109 -21.83 22.78 18.66
C LEU A 109 -21.63 21.57 17.74
N ILE A 110 -21.34 20.41 18.33
CA ILE A 110 -21.27 19.13 17.64
C ILE A 110 -22.30 18.18 18.22
N THR A 111 -23.31 17.82 17.43
CA THR A 111 -24.35 16.87 17.80
C THR A 111 -24.20 15.60 16.97
N GLY A 112 -23.80 14.47 17.57
CA GLY A 112 -23.74 13.17 16.94
C GLY A 112 -25.06 12.42 17.07
N LYS A 113 -25.44 11.65 16.01
CA LYS A 113 -26.53 10.65 16.11
C LYS A 113 -26.25 9.60 17.17
N ASP A 114 -24.99 9.28 17.30
CA ASP A 114 -24.38 8.36 18.24
C ASP A 114 -22.94 8.80 18.56
N ARG A 115 -22.25 8.02 19.40
CA ARG A 115 -20.88 8.30 19.78
C ARG A 115 -19.93 8.38 18.59
N GLY A 116 -20.11 7.53 17.56
CA GLY A 116 -19.31 7.55 16.32
C GLY A 116 -19.51 8.85 15.56
N GLY A 117 -20.73 9.30 15.40
CA GLY A 117 -21.07 10.57 14.78
C GLY A 117 -20.44 11.75 15.52
N LEU A 118 -20.49 11.76 16.87
CA LEU A 118 -19.83 12.79 17.68
C LEU A 118 -18.33 12.79 17.46
N PHE A 119 -17.69 11.62 17.46
CA PHE A 119 -16.25 11.49 17.19
C PHE A 119 -15.86 12.06 15.81
N TYR A 120 -16.64 11.77 14.77
CA TYR A 120 -16.36 12.27 13.42
C TYR A 120 -16.65 13.77 13.26
N GLY A 121 -17.58 14.31 14.01
CA GLY A 121 -17.78 15.77 14.16
C GLY A 121 -16.53 16.43 14.76
N ILE A 122 -15.92 15.82 15.79
CA ILE A 122 -14.65 16.27 16.36
C ILE A 122 -13.51 16.23 15.32
N GLN A 123 -13.41 15.17 14.51
CA GLN A 123 -12.40 15.12 13.43
C GLN A 123 -12.61 16.24 12.41
N THR A 124 -13.86 16.58 12.10
CA THR A 124 -14.18 17.69 11.21
C THR A 124 -13.80 19.02 11.82
N LEU A 125 -14.09 19.26 13.10
CA LEU A 125 -13.63 20.46 13.81
C LEU A 125 -12.11 20.62 13.75
N LEU A 126 -11.36 19.53 13.98
CA LEU A 126 -9.89 19.57 13.90
C LEU A 126 -9.41 19.90 12.47
N GLN A 127 -10.10 19.44 11.43
CA GLN A 127 -9.77 19.80 10.05
C GLN A 127 -10.14 21.23 9.67
N LEU A 128 -11.12 21.85 10.34
CA LEU A 128 -11.50 23.26 10.16
C LEU A 128 -10.49 24.24 10.75
N LEU A 129 -9.70 23.82 11.73
CA LEU A 129 -8.61 24.58 12.32
C LEU A 129 -7.40 24.69 11.35
N PRO A 130 -6.52 25.68 11.56
CA PRO A 130 -5.26 25.74 10.82
C PRO A 130 -4.52 24.39 10.86
N PRO A 131 -3.92 23.92 9.75
CA PRO A 131 -3.28 22.60 9.67
C PRO A 131 -2.24 22.31 10.76
N ARG A 132 -1.64 23.37 11.32
CA ARG A 132 -0.69 23.29 12.45
C ARG A 132 -1.28 22.70 13.73
N VAL A 133 -2.61 22.53 13.82
CA VAL A 133 -3.29 21.85 14.95
C VAL A 133 -2.84 20.40 15.09
N TYR A 134 -2.36 19.79 14.01
CA TYR A 134 -1.86 18.41 14.00
C TYR A 134 -0.40 18.27 14.44
N SER A 135 0.29 19.37 14.78
CA SER A 135 1.65 19.32 15.32
C SER A 135 1.68 18.69 16.71
N ASP A 136 2.60 17.77 16.93
CA ASP A 136 2.89 17.21 18.27
C ASP A 136 3.69 18.17 19.16
N ASN A 137 4.17 19.29 18.58
CA ASN A 137 4.89 20.34 19.28
C ASN A 137 4.03 21.60 19.42
N LEU A 138 4.29 22.35 20.51
CA LEU A 138 3.68 23.65 20.71
C LEU A 138 3.99 24.59 19.54
N VAL A 139 2.93 25.14 18.95
CA VAL A 139 3.02 26.10 17.86
C VAL A 139 2.69 27.50 18.39
N ARG A 140 3.62 28.42 18.20
CA ARG A 140 3.42 29.86 18.53
C ARG A 140 2.99 30.60 17.27
N ASP A 141 2.49 31.80 17.44
CA ASP A 141 2.14 32.74 16.36
C ASP A 141 1.04 32.23 15.40
N VAL A 142 0.10 31.46 15.94
CA VAL A 142 -1.11 31.00 15.22
C VAL A 142 -2.35 31.45 15.97
N ILE A 143 -3.26 32.11 15.25
CA ILE A 143 -4.61 32.35 15.74
C ILE A 143 -5.46 31.13 15.39
N TRP A 144 -5.98 30.45 16.41
CA TRP A 144 -6.73 29.21 16.26
C TRP A 144 -8.20 29.49 15.92
N THR A 145 -8.44 29.89 14.66
CA THR A 145 -9.77 30.24 14.16
C THR A 145 -10.45 29.10 13.45
N VAL A 146 -11.75 29.02 13.57
CA VAL A 146 -12.65 28.14 12.83
C VAL A 146 -13.64 29.03 12.08
N PRO A 147 -13.87 28.85 10.78
CA PRO A 147 -14.85 29.65 10.03
C PRO A 147 -16.27 29.38 10.55
N PHE A 148 -17.15 30.36 10.47
CA PHE A 148 -18.59 30.15 10.70
C PHE A 148 -19.14 29.23 9.64
N ILE A 149 -19.72 28.11 10.08
CA ILE A 149 -20.07 27.02 9.19
C ILE A 149 -21.20 26.16 9.77
N ARG A 150 -22.03 25.62 8.90
CA ARG A 150 -22.98 24.56 9.22
C ARG A 150 -22.68 23.33 8.37
N ILE A 151 -22.54 22.19 9.01
CA ILE A 151 -22.26 20.92 8.36
C ILE A 151 -23.29 19.89 8.82
N THR A 152 -23.88 19.17 7.86
CA THR A 152 -24.63 17.93 8.10
C THR A 152 -23.92 16.84 7.33
N ASP A 153 -23.54 15.75 8.03
CA ASP A 153 -22.67 14.75 7.44
C ASP A 153 -22.92 13.35 7.99
N TYR A 154 -22.74 12.34 7.14
CA TYR A 154 -22.89 10.92 7.48
C TYR A 154 -22.19 10.04 6.43
N PRO A 155 -21.74 8.82 6.82
CA PRO A 155 -21.02 7.96 5.90
C PRO A 155 -21.93 7.32 4.84
N ARG A 156 -21.35 7.08 3.68
CA ARG A 156 -21.97 6.27 2.62
C ARG A 156 -22.00 4.78 2.97
N PHE A 157 -20.85 4.23 3.42
CA PHE A 157 -20.71 2.83 3.78
C PHE A 157 -20.55 2.65 5.30
N GLN A 158 -21.13 1.58 5.83
CA GLN A 158 -21.00 1.19 7.23
C GLN A 158 -19.62 0.62 7.55
N TYR A 159 -18.94 0.00 6.57
CA TYR A 159 -17.60 -0.55 6.70
C TYR A 159 -16.61 0.31 5.88
N ARG A 160 -15.61 0.87 6.55
CA ARG A 160 -14.53 1.67 5.96
C ARG A 160 -13.24 1.20 6.60
N GLY A 161 -12.60 0.22 5.96
CA GLY A 161 -11.53 -0.55 6.58
C GLY A 161 -10.15 -0.32 5.96
N MET A 162 -9.15 -0.64 6.77
CA MET A 162 -7.79 -0.81 6.34
C MET A 162 -7.18 -2.04 7.02
N MET A 163 -6.63 -2.97 6.23
CA MET A 163 -5.88 -4.11 6.72
C MET A 163 -4.39 -3.75 6.80
N LEU A 164 -3.75 -4.21 7.85
CA LEU A 164 -2.29 -4.17 8.01
C LEU A 164 -1.76 -5.58 8.31
N ASP A 165 -0.89 -6.05 7.42
CA ASP A 165 -0.11 -7.27 7.63
C ASP A 165 1.05 -6.97 8.60
N VAL A 166 0.99 -7.58 9.78
CA VAL A 166 2.06 -7.53 10.80
C VAL A 166 2.85 -8.84 10.89
N SER A 167 2.50 -9.81 10.04
CA SER A 167 3.11 -11.12 9.99
C SER A 167 4.41 -11.13 9.18
N ARG A 168 4.39 -10.63 7.93
CA ARG A 168 5.58 -10.59 7.10
C ARG A 168 6.60 -9.58 7.65
N GLN A 169 6.13 -8.41 8.11
CA GLN A 169 6.96 -7.46 8.89
C GLN A 169 6.26 -7.16 10.21
N PHE A 170 7.02 -7.19 11.31
CA PHE A 170 6.47 -6.88 12.63
C PHE A 170 6.51 -5.37 12.89
N PHE A 171 5.36 -4.82 13.28
CA PHE A 171 5.22 -3.44 13.74
C PHE A 171 4.91 -3.45 15.24
N ASP A 172 5.61 -2.64 16.01
CA ASP A 172 5.37 -2.54 17.44
C ASP A 172 4.00 -1.90 17.79
N ALA A 173 3.58 -2.04 19.03
CA ALA A 173 2.31 -1.51 19.51
C ALA A 173 2.20 0.02 19.36
N ALA A 174 3.31 0.75 19.39
CA ALA A 174 3.33 2.20 19.21
C ALA A 174 3.02 2.57 17.75
N THR A 175 3.62 1.87 16.80
CA THR A 175 3.36 2.03 15.36
C THR A 175 1.90 1.69 15.03
N VAL A 176 1.36 0.60 15.57
CA VAL A 176 -0.05 0.21 15.38
C VAL A 176 -1.00 1.28 15.92
N LYS A 177 -0.75 1.83 17.11
CA LYS A 177 -1.54 2.95 17.67
C LYS A 177 -1.46 4.21 16.81
N GLN A 178 -0.28 4.54 16.30
CA GLN A 178 -0.10 5.66 15.38
C GLN A 178 -0.89 5.47 14.09
N TYR A 179 -0.88 4.24 13.55
CA TYR A 179 -1.68 3.91 12.36
C TYR A 179 -3.18 4.06 12.61
N ILE A 180 -3.67 3.63 13.78
CA ILE A 180 -5.05 3.83 14.23
C ILE A 180 -5.39 5.33 14.32
N ASP A 181 -4.48 6.19 14.83
CA ASP A 181 -4.67 7.64 14.86
C ASP A 181 -4.88 8.20 13.45
N TRP A 182 -4.05 7.79 12.49
CA TRP A 182 -4.15 8.23 11.11
C TRP A 182 -5.43 7.78 10.44
N LEU A 183 -5.88 6.53 10.68
CA LEU A 183 -7.16 6.03 10.18
C LEU A 183 -8.34 6.83 10.74
N SER A 184 -8.32 7.10 12.04
CA SER A 184 -9.39 7.80 12.73
C SER A 184 -9.60 9.23 12.25
N MET A 185 -8.52 9.95 11.93
CA MET A 185 -8.57 11.29 11.32
C MET A 185 -9.36 11.30 10.00
N HIS A 186 -9.26 10.21 9.23
CA HIS A 186 -9.89 10.07 7.93
C HIS A 186 -11.29 9.41 8.01
N LYS A 187 -11.88 9.31 9.21
CA LYS A 187 -13.21 8.70 9.44
C LYS A 187 -13.30 7.23 9.01
N MET A 188 -12.17 6.51 8.98
CA MET A 188 -12.16 5.05 8.88
C MET A 188 -12.65 4.46 10.21
N ASN A 189 -13.37 3.33 10.17
CA ASN A 189 -13.96 2.73 11.37
C ASN A 189 -13.58 1.25 11.59
N LYS A 190 -12.81 0.66 10.70
CA LYS A 190 -12.36 -0.73 10.83
C LYS A 190 -10.84 -0.80 10.65
N PHE A 191 -10.18 -1.50 11.57
CA PHE A 191 -8.80 -1.90 11.44
C PHE A 191 -8.74 -3.43 11.37
N HIS A 192 -8.47 -3.96 10.20
CA HIS A 192 -8.29 -5.39 9.98
C HIS A 192 -6.84 -5.73 10.29
N TRP A 193 -6.62 -6.55 11.31
CA TRP A 193 -5.30 -6.85 11.85
C TRP A 193 -4.90 -8.27 11.48
N HIS A 194 -4.05 -8.40 10.45
CA HIS A 194 -3.56 -9.69 9.96
C HIS A 194 -2.41 -10.16 10.85
N LEU A 195 -2.74 -11.05 11.80
CA LEU A 195 -1.89 -11.42 12.94
C LEU A 195 -1.07 -12.69 12.75
N SER A 196 -1.35 -13.49 11.73
CA SER A 196 -0.59 -14.70 11.45
C SER A 196 -0.52 -15.01 9.96
N ASP A 197 0.65 -15.49 9.54
CA ASP A 197 0.93 -15.95 8.19
C ASP A 197 2.17 -16.86 8.24
N ASP A 198 2.69 -17.29 7.11
CA ASP A 198 3.84 -18.20 6.97
C ASP A 198 5.11 -17.68 7.68
N GLN A 199 5.31 -16.35 7.75
CA GLN A 199 6.55 -15.74 8.24
C GLN A 199 6.47 -15.26 9.69
N GLY A 200 5.30 -15.39 10.33
CA GLY A 200 5.20 -15.01 11.72
C GLY A 200 3.80 -15.13 12.33
N TRP A 201 3.78 -15.60 13.55
CA TRP A 201 2.60 -15.60 14.44
C TRP A 201 2.73 -14.45 15.44
N ARG A 202 1.82 -13.48 15.45
CA ARG A 202 2.04 -12.19 16.13
C ARG A 202 1.21 -11.96 17.39
N ILE A 203 0.40 -12.91 17.85
CA ILE A 203 -0.45 -12.74 19.01
C ILE A 203 -0.21 -13.84 20.06
N GLU A 204 -0.09 -13.43 21.32
CA GLU A 204 0.06 -14.37 22.44
C GLU A 204 -1.20 -15.22 22.61
N ILE A 205 -1.02 -16.55 22.55
CA ILE A 205 -2.01 -17.55 22.95
C ILE A 205 -1.46 -18.32 24.14
N LYS A 206 -2.03 -18.08 25.31
CA LYS A 206 -1.47 -18.62 26.56
C LYS A 206 -1.45 -20.14 26.63
N HIS A 207 -2.45 -20.81 26.04
CA HIS A 207 -2.49 -22.26 25.97
C HIS A 207 -1.46 -22.85 25.00
N TYR A 208 -1.00 -22.05 24.03
CA TYR A 208 -0.07 -22.50 22.99
C TYR A 208 1.15 -21.58 22.89
N PRO A 209 2.01 -21.50 23.92
CA PRO A 209 3.10 -20.54 23.99
C PRO A 209 4.16 -20.69 22.89
N ALA A 210 4.29 -21.90 22.28
CA ALA A 210 5.23 -22.10 21.19
C ALA A 210 4.84 -21.28 19.92
N LEU A 211 3.59 -20.88 19.76
CA LEU A 211 3.18 -19.99 18.66
C LEU A 211 3.96 -18.68 18.68
N THR A 212 4.27 -18.14 19.88
CA THR A 212 5.03 -16.88 20.00
C THR A 212 6.50 -17.10 20.38
N THR A 213 6.86 -18.16 21.09
CA THR A 213 8.27 -18.42 21.42
C THR A 213 9.08 -18.95 20.24
N LYS A 214 8.42 -19.60 19.26
CA LYS A 214 9.00 -20.16 18.04
C LYS A 214 8.43 -19.51 16.77
N GLY A 215 7.10 -19.53 16.60
CA GLY A 215 6.43 -19.06 15.38
C GLY A 215 6.48 -17.55 15.16
N ALA A 216 6.82 -16.74 16.16
CA ALA A 216 6.98 -15.29 16.02
C ALA A 216 8.36 -14.85 15.53
N TRP A 217 9.30 -15.76 15.37
CA TRP A 217 10.71 -15.43 15.13
C TRP A 217 11.25 -16.15 13.90
N ARG A 218 11.97 -15.41 13.06
CA ARG A 218 12.70 -15.93 11.91
C ARG A 218 14.15 -15.46 11.95
N GLY A 219 15.03 -16.22 11.30
CA GLY A 219 16.44 -15.88 11.26
C GLY A 219 17.33 -17.09 11.04
N PRO A 220 18.66 -16.91 11.00
CA PRO A 220 19.60 -17.98 10.67
C PRO A 220 19.53 -19.21 11.58
N ASN A 221 19.19 -19.01 12.86
CA ASN A 221 19.12 -20.07 13.89
C ASN A 221 17.68 -20.31 14.38
N GLU A 222 16.68 -19.81 13.67
CA GLU A 222 15.28 -20.00 13.99
C GLU A 222 14.67 -21.12 13.11
N LEU A 223 13.51 -21.62 13.52
CA LEU A 223 12.75 -22.61 12.73
C LEU A 223 12.17 -22.00 11.45
N LEU A 224 11.86 -20.70 11.48
CA LEU A 224 11.53 -19.92 10.28
C LEU A 224 12.81 -19.28 9.74
N GLU A 225 13.06 -19.51 8.47
CA GLU A 225 14.25 -18.98 7.80
C GLU A 225 14.17 -17.46 7.57
N PRO A 226 15.31 -16.77 7.39
CA PRO A 226 15.33 -15.38 6.97
C PRO A 226 14.50 -15.17 5.69
N SER A 227 13.66 -14.17 5.68
CA SER A 227 12.86 -13.79 4.52
C SER A 227 12.63 -12.28 4.49
N TYR A 228 12.30 -11.73 3.31
CA TYR A 228 12.00 -10.31 3.13
C TYR A 228 13.05 -9.37 3.73
N GLY A 229 14.34 -9.72 3.59
CA GLY A 229 15.44 -8.88 4.07
C GLY A 229 15.61 -8.80 5.58
N SER A 230 15.14 -9.79 6.34
CA SER A 230 15.36 -9.81 7.79
C SER A 230 16.83 -9.98 8.20
N GLY A 231 17.74 -10.28 7.25
CA GLY A 231 19.18 -10.27 7.47
C GLY A 231 19.69 -11.42 8.34
N GLU A 232 20.91 -11.24 8.87
CA GLU A 232 21.62 -12.24 9.71
C GLU A 232 21.11 -12.28 11.14
N LYS A 233 20.27 -11.36 11.55
CA LYS A 233 19.79 -11.26 12.92
C LYS A 233 18.45 -11.98 13.09
N ARG A 234 18.22 -12.44 14.30
CA ARG A 234 16.89 -12.86 14.74
C ARG A 234 15.91 -11.70 14.56
N TYR A 235 14.84 -11.93 13.79
CA TYR A 235 13.82 -10.93 13.49
C TYR A 235 12.44 -11.44 13.88
N GLY A 236 11.60 -10.56 14.38
CA GLY A 236 10.20 -10.84 14.72
C GLY A 236 9.75 -10.08 15.94
N GLY A 237 8.66 -10.55 16.51
CA GLY A 237 7.99 -9.99 17.67
C GLY A 237 6.56 -10.48 17.74
N PHE A 238 5.88 -10.19 18.81
CA PHE A 238 4.47 -10.50 19.00
C PHE A 238 3.84 -9.53 19.99
N TYR A 239 2.52 -9.46 20.00
CA TYR A 239 1.75 -8.68 20.94
C TYR A 239 1.30 -9.58 22.09
N THR A 240 1.59 -9.15 23.31
CA THR A 240 1.03 -9.77 24.52
C THR A 240 -0.48 -9.49 24.59
N GLN A 241 -1.23 -10.35 25.28
CA GLN A 241 -2.66 -10.10 25.51
C GLN A 241 -2.93 -8.77 26.23
N LYS A 242 -1.98 -8.30 27.02
CA LYS A 242 -2.06 -6.97 27.67
C LYS A 242 -1.98 -5.85 26.64
N GLU A 243 -1.03 -5.91 25.73
CA GLU A 243 -0.87 -4.92 24.64
C GLU A 243 -2.06 -4.95 23.70
N VAL A 244 -2.57 -6.15 23.34
CA VAL A 244 -3.79 -6.28 22.52
C VAL A 244 -4.97 -5.57 23.18
N LYS A 245 -5.23 -5.81 24.46
CA LYS A 245 -6.31 -5.14 25.21
C LYS A 245 -6.13 -3.62 25.26
N GLU A 246 -4.89 -3.16 25.37
CA GLU A 246 -4.58 -1.73 25.37
C GLU A 246 -4.84 -1.11 23.98
N ILE A 247 -4.42 -1.78 22.89
CA ILE A 247 -4.66 -1.33 21.51
C ILE A 247 -6.17 -1.32 21.21
N VAL A 248 -6.91 -2.34 21.62
CA VAL A 248 -8.38 -2.42 21.46
C VAL A 248 -9.07 -1.24 22.16
N ARG A 249 -8.71 -0.92 23.40
CA ARG A 249 -9.28 0.26 24.11
C ARG A 249 -8.89 1.56 23.42
N TYR A 250 -7.67 1.67 22.96
CA TYR A 250 -7.17 2.84 22.23
C TYR A 250 -7.95 3.08 20.93
N ALA A 251 -8.23 2.01 20.19
CA ALA A 251 -9.02 2.05 18.97
C ALA A 251 -10.49 2.42 19.23
N ALA A 252 -11.08 1.88 20.30
CA ALA A 252 -12.47 2.12 20.66
C ALA A 252 -12.78 3.61 20.95
N ILE A 253 -11.85 4.33 21.61
CA ILE A 253 -11.97 5.77 21.83
C ILE A 253 -12.01 6.53 20.48
N ARG A 254 -11.38 5.99 19.44
CA ARG A 254 -11.27 6.56 18.09
C ARG A 254 -12.33 6.07 17.12
N ASN A 255 -13.36 5.44 17.65
CA ASN A 255 -14.43 4.82 16.87
C ASN A 255 -13.93 3.81 15.82
N ILE A 256 -12.83 3.10 16.14
CA ILE A 256 -12.28 2.03 15.30
C ILE A 256 -12.49 0.67 15.97
N GLU A 257 -13.21 -0.20 15.28
CA GLU A 257 -13.32 -1.62 15.63
C GLU A 257 -12.17 -2.40 15.01
N ILE A 258 -11.52 -3.25 15.82
CA ILE A 258 -10.44 -4.12 15.34
C ILE A 258 -11.04 -5.47 14.96
N ILE A 259 -10.83 -5.87 13.70
CA ILE A 259 -11.14 -7.21 13.18
C ILE A 259 -9.85 -8.04 13.21
N PRO A 260 -9.69 -9.00 14.14
CA PRO A 260 -8.50 -9.85 14.14
C PRO A 260 -8.59 -10.91 13.04
N GLU A 261 -7.46 -11.19 12.40
CA GLU A 261 -7.31 -12.27 11.45
C GLU A 261 -6.30 -13.29 11.94
N ILE A 262 -6.68 -14.56 11.89
CA ILE A 262 -5.79 -15.72 11.97
C ILE A 262 -6.01 -16.51 10.71
N ASP A 263 -5.00 -16.54 9.83
CA ASP A 263 -5.11 -17.18 8.53
C ASP A 263 -5.00 -18.70 8.63
N ILE A 264 -6.05 -19.37 8.21
CA ILE A 264 -6.24 -20.83 8.21
C ILE A 264 -7.17 -21.26 7.06
N PRO A 265 -7.04 -22.47 6.53
CA PRO A 265 -6.05 -23.50 6.87
C PRO A 265 -4.69 -23.30 6.18
N GLY A 266 -4.62 -22.41 5.18
CA GLY A 266 -3.39 -22.00 4.48
C GLY A 266 -2.55 -21.04 5.31
N HIS A 267 -1.51 -20.47 4.73
CA HIS A 267 -0.67 -19.39 5.31
C HIS A 267 -0.25 -19.64 6.77
N SER A 268 -0.03 -20.91 7.13
CA SER A 268 0.09 -21.33 8.53
C SER A 268 1.46 -21.93 8.87
N ARG A 269 2.52 -21.63 8.12
CA ARG A 269 3.87 -22.19 8.38
C ARG A 269 4.39 -21.79 9.75
N ALA A 270 4.15 -20.56 10.20
CA ALA A 270 4.57 -20.10 11.54
C ALA A 270 3.90 -20.93 12.67
N ALA A 271 2.63 -21.27 12.50
CA ALA A 271 1.95 -22.19 13.42
C ALA A 271 2.49 -23.62 13.30
N ALA A 272 2.77 -24.08 12.08
CA ALA A 272 3.24 -25.42 11.80
C ALA A 272 4.63 -25.70 12.36
N VAL A 273 5.58 -24.76 12.28
CA VAL A 273 6.91 -24.94 12.87
C VAL A 273 6.86 -24.97 14.41
N ALA A 274 5.86 -24.28 15.00
CA ALA A 274 5.63 -24.33 16.44
C ALA A 274 4.96 -25.63 16.88
N TYR A 275 4.02 -26.16 16.09
CA TYR A 275 3.24 -27.37 16.34
C TYR A 275 3.14 -28.25 15.08
N PRO A 276 4.16 -29.06 14.75
CA PRO A 276 4.19 -29.84 13.50
C PRO A 276 3.05 -30.84 13.32
N ASN A 277 2.37 -31.21 14.41
CA ASN A 277 1.21 -32.12 14.34
C ASN A 277 -0.02 -31.49 13.65
N LEU A 278 -0.02 -30.19 13.39
CA LEU A 278 -1.07 -29.50 12.62
C LEU A 278 -1.10 -29.99 11.17
N LEU A 279 0.04 -30.41 10.64
CA LEU A 279 0.24 -30.75 9.23
C LEU A 279 -0.25 -32.17 8.91
N CYS A 280 -0.47 -32.40 7.62
CA CYS A 280 -0.68 -33.73 7.09
C CYS A 280 0.58 -34.58 7.28
N LYS A 281 0.42 -35.82 7.75
CA LYS A 281 1.49 -36.82 7.75
C LYS A 281 1.37 -37.61 6.45
N SER A 282 2.43 -37.64 5.67
CA SER A 282 2.55 -38.58 4.57
C SER A 282 3.27 -39.83 5.04
N ASP A 283 2.70 -41.00 4.75
CA ASP A 283 3.29 -42.30 5.08
C ASP A 283 4.59 -42.57 4.28
N SER A 284 4.81 -41.80 3.20
CA SER A 284 5.95 -41.96 2.29
C SER A 284 6.91 -40.79 2.21
N MET A 285 6.56 -39.64 2.78
CA MET A 285 7.43 -38.46 2.83
C MET A 285 7.71 -38.11 4.26
N GLY A 286 8.87 -38.45 4.76
CA GLY A 286 9.32 -38.02 6.07
C GLY A 286 9.15 -36.48 6.21
N LEU A 287 8.59 -36.07 7.34
CA LEU A 287 8.44 -34.63 7.68
C LEU A 287 9.83 -33.97 7.76
N LYS A 288 10.41 -33.65 6.62
CA LYS A 288 11.41 -32.61 6.54
C LYS A 288 10.63 -31.31 6.34
N VAL A 289 10.49 -30.54 7.41
CA VAL A 289 10.11 -29.14 7.36
C VAL A 289 11.09 -28.50 6.38
N ALA A 290 10.61 -28.29 5.16
CA ALA A 290 11.22 -27.53 4.07
C ALA A 290 12.72 -27.74 3.84
N THR A 291 13.08 -28.72 3.02
CA THR A 291 14.16 -28.52 2.05
C THR A 291 13.51 -28.33 0.69
N PRO A 292 13.73 -27.21 0.03
CA PRO A 292 13.20 -26.97 -1.31
C PRO A 292 13.89 -27.87 -2.32
N VAL A 293 13.17 -28.69 -3.07
CA VAL A 293 13.75 -29.65 -4.00
C VAL A 293 13.55 -29.27 -5.48
N SER A 294 12.59 -28.42 -5.82
CA SER A 294 12.41 -27.88 -7.19
C SER A 294 11.44 -26.71 -7.22
N GLU A 295 11.39 -25.96 -8.34
CA GLU A 295 10.41 -24.85 -8.55
C GLU A 295 8.96 -25.32 -8.41
N ASP A 296 8.64 -26.54 -8.83
CA ASP A 296 7.32 -27.14 -8.69
C ASP A 296 6.97 -27.47 -7.23
N LEU A 297 7.98 -27.61 -6.36
CA LEU A 297 7.82 -27.93 -4.95
C LEU A 297 7.73 -26.69 -4.04
N ILE A 298 7.89 -25.50 -4.58
CA ILE A 298 7.73 -24.22 -3.87
C ILE A 298 6.33 -24.08 -3.30
N TRP A 299 5.33 -24.49 -4.07
CA TRP A 299 3.93 -24.59 -3.65
C TRP A 299 3.66 -25.78 -2.73
N HIS A 300 4.67 -26.63 -2.48
CA HIS A 300 4.59 -27.82 -1.68
C HIS A 300 5.13 -27.66 -0.25
N ASN A 301 5.54 -26.45 0.14
CA ASN A 301 5.84 -26.17 1.54
C ASN A 301 4.57 -26.41 2.37
N GLN A 302 4.68 -27.28 3.38
CA GLN A 302 3.53 -27.57 4.23
C GLN A 302 3.21 -26.39 5.12
N ASN A 303 2.28 -25.59 4.66
CA ASN A 303 1.71 -24.47 5.43
C ASN A 303 0.20 -24.62 5.64
N VAL A 304 -0.36 -25.81 5.38
CA VAL A 304 -1.79 -26.06 5.37
C VAL A 304 -2.16 -27.09 6.46
N TRP A 305 -3.12 -26.74 7.31
CA TRP A 305 -3.61 -27.60 8.38
C TRP A 305 -4.24 -28.89 7.83
N CYS A 306 -3.97 -30.00 8.49
CA CYS A 306 -4.59 -31.30 8.14
C CYS A 306 -6.07 -31.31 8.53
N VAL A 307 -6.97 -31.33 7.55
CA VAL A 307 -8.43 -31.32 7.76
C VAL A 307 -8.91 -32.62 8.45
N GLY A 308 -8.27 -33.75 8.16
CA GLY A 308 -8.60 -35.04 8.76
C GLY A 308 -8.06 -35.25 10.19
N ASN A 309 -7.50 -34.20 10.82
CA ASN A 309 -6.98 -34.29 12.18
C ASN A 309 -7.92 -33.59 13.18
N GLU A 310 -8.71 -34.33 13.95
CA GLU A 310 -9.67 -33.77 14.91
C GLU A 310 -9.00 -32.94 16.03
N GLN A 311 -7.74 -33.21 16.39
CA GLN A 311 -7.03 -32.42 17.38
C GLN A 311 -6.80 -30.97 16.91
N ASN A 312 -6.76 -30.75 15.59
CA ASN A 312 -6.61 -29.42 15.02
C ASN A 312 -7.82 -28.53 15.36
N TYR A 313 -9.04 -29.08 15.32
CA TYR A 313 -10.26 -28.33 15.67
C TYR A 313 -10.32 -28.02 17.18
N THR A 314 -9.76 -28.92 18.03
CA THR A 314 -9.61 -28.65 19.48
C THR A 314 -8.66 -27.50 19.72
N MET A 315 -7.52 -27.47 19.02
CA MET A 315 -6.57 -26.37 19.11
C MET A 315 -7.15 -25.06 18.59
N LEU A 316 -7.81 -25.09 17.42
CA LEU A 316 -8.51 -23.93 16.85
C LEU A 316 -9.56 -23.37 17.80
N LYS A 317 -10.39 -24.23 18.41
CA LYS A 317 -11.39 -23.81 19.40
C LYS A 317 -10.75 -23.06 20.56
N THR A 318 -9.60 -23.52 21.04
CA THR A 318 -8.87 -22.88 22.15
C THR A 318 -8.28 -21.52 21.71
N ILE A 319 -7.65 -21.46 20.55
CA ILE A 319 -7.10 -20.22 19.97
C ILE A 319 -8.23 -19.20 19.79
N LEU A 320 -9.30 -19.58 19.08
CA LEU A 320 -10.42 -18.70 18.78
C LEU A 320 -11.16 -18.26 20.05
N LYS A 321 -11.19 -19.09 21.11
CA LYS A 321 -11.75 -18.71 22.42
C LYS A 321 -10.93 -17.61 23.10
N GLU A 322 -9.59 -17.68 23.05
CA GLU A 322 -8.73 -16.62 23.59
C GLU A 322 -8.90 -15.33 22.79
N LEU A 323 -8.93 -15.40 21.46
CA LEU A 323 -9.21 -14.25 20.59
C LEU A 323 -10.57 -13.63 20.88
N ALA A 324 -11.61 -14.44 20.99
CA ALA A 324 -12.96 -13.97 21.29
C ALA A 324 -13.04 -13.18 22.61
N GLY A 325 -12.21 -13.55 23.59
CA GLY A 325 -12.08 -12.83 24.87
C GLY A 325 -11.24 -11.54 24.80
N LEU A 326 -10.40 -11.38 23.78
CA LEU A 326 -9.54 -10.21 23.60
C LEU A 326 -10.19 -9.11 22.73
N PHE A 327 -10.96 -9.51 21.72
CA PHE A 327 -11.55 -8.60 20.74
C PHE A 327 -13.08 -8.50 20.90
N PRO A 328 -13.60 -7.30 21.20
CA PRO A 328 -15.04 -7.06 21.29
C PRO A 328 -15.78 -7.24 19.98
N SER A 329 -15.09 -7.15 18.84
CA SER A 329 -15.67 -7.37 17.51
C SER A 329 -16.52 -8.64 17.48
N LYS A 330 -17.68 -8.54 16.85
CA LYS A 330 -18.52 -9.72 16.58
C LYS A 330 -17.88 -10.66 15.55
N THR A 331 -16.95 -10.14 14.74
CA THR A 331 -16.37 -10.86 13.61
C THR A 331 -14.93 -11.22 13.88
N ILE A 332 -14.53 -12.45 13.54
CA ILE A 332 -13.15 -12.91 13.44
C ILE A 332 -12.92 -13.33 11.99
N HIS A 333 -11.85 -12.83 11.39
CA HIS A 333 -11.43 -13.17 10.04
C HIS A 333 -10.52 -14.40 10.11
N ILE A 334 -10.77 -15.38 9.24
CA ILE A 334 -10.06 -16.66 9.25
C ILE A 334 -9.11 -16.84 8.05
N GLY A 335 -8.93 -15.82 7.21
CA GLY A 335 -8.20 -15.95 5.95
C GLY A 335 -8.95 -16.84 4.96
N GLY A 336 -8.44 -18.01 4.70
CA GLY A 336 -9.05 -19.04 3.87
C GLY A 336 -8.65 -19.02 2.41
N ASP A 337 -7.72 -18.14 2.06
CA ASP A 337 -7.19 -17.92 0.73
C ASP A 337 -6.03 -18.88 0.38
N GLU A 338 -5.77 -18.99 -0.91
CA GLU A 338 -4.60 -19.63 -1.54
C GLU A 338 -4.24 -21.03 -1.00
N VAL A 339 -5.22 -21.79 -0.54
CA VAL A 339 -5.01 -23.09 0.08
C VAL A 339 -4.50 -24.11 -0.93
N ASN A 340 -3.28 -24.63 -0.72
CA ASN A 340 -2.72 -25.66 -1.57
C ASN A 340 -3.23 -27.05 -1.16
N PRO A 341 -4.05 -27.72 -1.99
CA PRO A 341 -4.65 -29.00 -1.64
C PRO A 341 -3.72 -30.23 -1.80
N TYR A 342 -2.47 -30.02 -2.20
CA TYR A 342 -1.55 -31.14 -2.53
C TYR A 342 -1.41 -32.14 -1.38
N PHE A 343 -1.16 -31.64 -0.16
CA PHE A 343 -0.94 -32.52 1.00
C PHE A 343 -2.21 -33.24 1.44
N TRP A 344 -3.38 -32.66 1.25
CA TRP A 344 -4.66 -33.33 1.51
C TRP A 344 -4.88 -34.53 0.59
N LYS A 345 -4.52 -34.40 -0.69
CA LYS A 345 -4.60 -35.48 -1.69
C LYS A 345 -3.69 -36.64 -1.38
N HIS A 346 -2.64 -36.43 -0.58
CA HIS A 346 -1.65 -37.47 -0.25
C HIS A 346 -1.71 -37.91 1.23
N CYS A 347 -2.64 -37.36 2.01
CA CYS A 347 -2.82 -37.66 3.43
C CYS A 347 -3.88 -38.76 3.64
N SER A 348 -3.50 -39.86 4.32
CA SER A 348 -4.42 -40.94 4.63
C SER A 348 -5.62 -40.52 5.47
N ARG A 349 -5.42 -39.59 6.45
CA ARG A 349 -6.51 -39.05 7.30
C ARG A 349 -7.49 -38.20 6.49
N CYS A 350 -6.98 -37.34 5.60
CA CYS A 350 -7.84 -36.53 4.74
C CYS A 350 -8.64 -37.37 3.76
N LYS A 351 -8.00 -38.42 3.16
CA LYS A 351 -8.68 -39.38 2.30
C LYS A 351 -9.77 -40.17 3.02
N ALA A 352 -9.49 -40.68 4.24
CA ALA A 352 -10.48 -41.39 5.04
C ALA A 352 -11.66 -40.47 5.41
N LEU A 353 -11.41 -39.21 5.78
CA LEU A 353 -12.46 -38.21 6.02
C LEU A 353 -13.29 -37.97 4.76
N MET A 354 -12.65 -37.80 3.60
CA MET A 354 -13.38 -37.63 2.34
C MET A 354 -14.29 -38.81 2.02
N GLN A 355 -13.84 -40.03 2.26
CA GLN A 355 -14.67 -41.23 2.10
C GLN A 355 -15.83 -41.29 3.08
N ASP A 356 -15.58 -41.05 4.39
CA ASP A 356 -16.58 -41.07 5.44
C ASP A 356 -17.67 -40.02 5.22
N LYS A 357 -17.31 -38.85 4.82
CA LYS A 357 -18.25 -37.72 4.59
C LYS A 357 -18.72 -37.58 3.15
N GLN A 358 -18.36 -38.51 2.25
CA GLN A 358 -18.70 -38.50 0.82
C GLN A 358 -18.28 -37.17 0.12
N ILE A 359 -17.16 -36.59 0.54
CA ILE A 359 -16.58 -35.36 -0.02
C ILE A 359 -15.88 -35.73 -1.34
N LYS A 360 -16.26 -35.11 -2.45
CA LYS A 360 -15.87 -35.48 -3.81
C LYS A 360 -14.52 -34.94 -4.24
N ASN A 361 -14.14 -33.76 -3.73
CA ASN A 361 -12.95 -33.03 -4.17
C ASN A 361 -12.38 -32.16 -3.03
N THR A 362 -11.21 -31.58 -3.28
CA THR A 362 -10.50 -30.79 -2.25
C THR A 362 -11.12 -29.43 -1.99
N SER A 363 -11.92 -28.85 -2.89
CA SER A 363 -12.69 -27.65 -2.64
C SER A 363 -13.84 -27.92 -1.64
N GLU A 364 -14.53 -29.05 -1.79
CA GLU A 364 -15.53 -29.48 -0.80
C GLU A 364 -14.86 -29.82 0.55
N LEU A 365 -13.62 -30.35 0.54
CA LEU A 365 -12.85 -30.61 1.76
C LEU A 365 -12.47 -29.31 2.47
N GLN A 366 -12.05 -28.27 1.72
CA GLN A 366 -11.83 -26.93 2.28
C GLN A 366 -13.13 -26.36 2.86
N HIS A 367 -14.23 -26.47 2.14
CA HIS A 367 -15.54 -26.04 2.64
C HIS A 367 -15.94 -26.78 3.94
N TYR A 368 -15.68 -28.09 4.04
CA TYR A 368 -15.91 -28.84 5.29
C TYR A 368 -15.07 -28.24 6.44
N PHE A 369 -13.79 -27.90 6.21
CA PHE A 369 -12.95 -27.27 7.22
C PHE A 369 -13.55 -25.92 7.64
N ILE A 370 -13.88 -25.06 6.67
CA ILE A 370 -14.45 -23.73 6.90
C ILE A 370 -15.74 -23.83 7.72
N HIS A 371 -16.65 -24.75 7.34
CA HIS A 371 -17.91 -24.95 8.07
C HIS A 371 -17.68 -25.42 9.53
N ARG A 372 -16.67 -26.25 9.77
CA ARG A 372 -16.27 -26.67 11.14
C ARG A 372 -15.78 -25.47 11.96
N VAL A 373 -14.98 -24.59 11.35
CA VAL A 373 -14.48 -23.35 12.00
C VAL A 373 -15.63 -22.38 12.26
N GLU A 374 -16.55 -22.22 11.31
CA GLU A 374 -17.77 -21.43 11.45
C GLU A 374 -18.59 -21.88 12.68
N GLY A 375 -18.82 -23.19 12.82
CA GLY A 375 -19.49 -23.76 13.98
C GLY A 375 -18.77 -23.49 15.32
N ILE A 376 -17.42 -23.52 15.32
CA ILE A 376 -16.63 -23.13 16.48
C ILE A 376 -16.87 -21.65 16.82
N LEU A 377 -16.78 -20.75 15.85
CA LEU A 377 -16.99 -19.31 16.05
C LEU A 377 -18.40 -19.01 16.57
N HIS A 378 -19.44 -19.63 15.99
CA HIS A 378 -20.81 -19.49 16.47
C HIS A 378 -20.97 -19.96 17.93
N SER A 379 -20.31 -21.06 18.32
CA SER A 379 -20.32 -21.55 19.72
C SER A 379 -19.65 -20.56 20.70
N LEU A 380 -18.84 -19.64 20.20
CA LEU A 380 -18.18 -18.55 20.95
C LEU A 380 -18.92 -17.20 20.83
N GLY A 381 -20.08 -17.16 20.18
CA GLY A 381 -20.87 -15.95 19.96
C GLY A 381 -20.22 -15.00 18.93
N LYS A 382 -19.37 -15.53 18.05
CA LYS A 382 -18.70 -14.77 16.98
C LYS A 382 -19.23 -15.18 15.61
N GLN A 383 -19.15 -14.23 14.67
CA GLN A 383 -19.42 -14.44 13.24
C GLN A 383 -18.09 -14.65 12.50
N MET A 384 -18.13 -15.45 11.46
CA MET A 384 -16.99 -15.69 10.60
C MET A 384 -16.87 -14.61 9.52
N SER A 385 -15.65 -14.27 9.12
CA SER A 385 -15.34 -13.64 7.86
C SER A 385 -14.09 -14.26 7.25
N GLY A 386 -13.88 -14.04 5.94
CA GLY A 386 -12.68 -14.53 5.25
C GLY A 386 -12.59 -13.97 3.84
N TRP A 387 -11.51 -14.31 3.17
CA TRP A 387 -11.33 -13.98 1.77
C TRP A 387 -12.34 -14.71 0.88
N ASP A 388 -12.53 -14.27 -0.35
CA ASP A 388 -13.66 -14.74 -1.17
C ASP A 388 -13.59 -16.26 -1.53
N GLU A 389 -12.46 -16.92 -1.33
CA GLU A 389 -12.33 -18.37 -1.48
C GLU A 389 -13.16 -19.19 -0.48
N ILE A 390 -13.43 -18.64 0.72
CA ILE A 390 -14.25 -19.37 1.70
C ILE A 390 -15.67 -19.65 1.20
N ALA A 391 -16.16 -18.85 0.24
CA ALA A 391 -17.48 -19.02 -0.37
C ALA A 391 -17.53 -20.04 -1.53
N GLU A 392 -16.40 -20.71 -1.79
CA GLU A 392 -16.31 -21.78 -2.77
C GLU A 392 -16.61 -23.15 -2.15
N GLY A 393 -17.11 -24.09 -2.95
CA GLY A 393 -17.34 -25.47 -2.54
C GLY A 393 -18.61 -25.73 -1.72
N GLY A 394 -19.36 -24.69 -1.29
CA GLY A 394 -20.61 -24.85 -0.55
C GLY A 394 -21.23 -23.56 -0.07
N SER A 395 -22.31 -23.64 0.71
CA SER A 395 -23.00 -22.50 1.31
C SER A 395 -22.50 -22.26 2.73
N LEU A 396 -22.36 -20.98 3.09
CA LEU A 396 -21.97 -20.53 4.43
C LEU A 396 -23.20 -19.95 5.16
N ASP A 397 -23.03 -19.64 6.44
CA ASP A 397 -24.03 -18.87 7.18
C ASP A 397 -24.26 -17.52 6.51
N PRO A 398 -25.51 -17.05 6.34
CA PRO A 398 -25.80 -15.77 5.68
C PRO A 398 -25.18 -14.54 6.36
N THR A 399 -24.73 -14.66 7.62
CA THR A 399 -24.04 -13.60 8.35
C THR A 399 -22.54 -13.56 8.11
N THR A 400 -21.99 -14.58 7.46
CA THR A 400 -20.56 -14.65 7.12
C THR A 400 -20.20 -13.54 6.15
N THR A 401 -19.19 -12.76 6.49
CA THR A 401 -18.74 -11.61 5.68
C THR A 401 -17.62 -12.03 4.72
N ILE A 402 -17.80 -11.74 3.44
CA ILE A 402 -16.85 -12.07 2.37
C ILE A 402 -16.03 -10.84 2.00
N TYR A 403 -14.71 -10.97 2.07
CA TYR A 403 -13.76 -9.96 1.64
C TYR A 403 -13.25 -10.31 0.23
N ALA A 404 -13.80 -9.61 -0.77
CA ALA A 404 -13.52 -9.94 -2.16
C ALA A 404 -12.27 -9.22 -2.68
N TRP A 405 -11.19 -9.98 -2.81
CA TRP A 405 -9.87 -9.46 -3.20
C TRP A 405 -9.49 -9.79 -4.66
N ARG A 406 -9.93 -10.94 -5.18
CA ARG A 406 -9.48 -11.42 -6.51
C ARG A 406 -10.02 -10.59 -7.66
N SER A 407 -11.30 -10.19 -7.62
CA SER A 407 -11.89 -9.37 -8.69
C SER A 407 -13.26 -8.81 -8.31
N ALA A 408 -13.71 -7.81 -9.10
CA ALA A 408 -15.07 -7.29 -9.01
C ALA A 408 -16.14 -8.35 -9.33
N VAL A 409 -15.82 -9.32 -10.19
CA VAL A 409 -16.72 -10.44 -10.50
C VAL A 409 -16.94 -11.32 -9.27
N LYS A 410 -15.88 -11.68 -8.55
CA LYS A 410 -15.97 -12.44 -7.28
C LYS A 410 -16.75 -11.69 -6.21
N ALA A 411 -16.57 -10.37 -6.13
CA ALA A 411 -17.38 -9.53 -5.26
C ALA A 411 -18.87 -9.58 -5.62
N ALA A 412 -19.21 -9.51 -6.91
CA ALA A 412 -20.59 -9.60 -7.39
C ALA A 412 -21.19 -10.99 -7.18
N GLU A 413 -20.41 -12.06 -7.36
CA GLU A 413 -20.83 -13.44 -7.04
C GLU A 413 -21.20 -13.60 -5.57
N ALA A 414 -20.36 -13.13 -4.63
CA ALA A 414 -20.67 -13.16 -3.20
C ALA A 414 -21.90 -12.32 -2.86
N ALA A 415 -21.97 -11.11 -3.37
CA ALA A 415 -23.07 -10.18 -3.17
C ALA A 415 -24.41 -10.70 -3.75
N SER A 416 -24.40 -11.41 -4.88
CA SER A 416 -25.59 -12.02 -5.48
C SER A 416 -26.14 -13.19 -4.68
N LYS A 417 -25.31 -13.84 -3.86
CA LYS A 417 -25.71 -14.84 -2.88
C LYS A 417 -26.15 -14.21 -1.54
N HIS A 418 -26.26 -12.87 -1.49
CA HIS A 418 -26.67 -12.06 -0.33
C HIS A 418 -25.70 -12.12 0.86
N TYR A 419 -24.45 -12.55 0.68
CA TYR A 419 -23.43 -12.41 1.72
C TYR A 419 -23.05 -10.94 1.93
N PRO A 420 -22.91 -10.47 3.19
CA PRO A 420 -22.27 -9.20 3.46
C PRO A 420 -20.88 -9.17 2.79
N THR A 421 -20.67 -8.24 1.85
CA THR A 421 -19.48 -8.21 1.01
C THR A 421 -18.68 -6.93 1.23
N ILE A 422 -17.39 -7.08 1.43
CA ILE A 422 -16.41 -5.97 1.52
C ILE A 422 -15.58 -5.96 0.24
N LEU A 423 -15.53 -4.81 -0.42
CA LEU A 423 -14.71 -4.62 -1.62
C LEU A 423 -13.26 -4.36 -1.22
N THR A 424 -12.35 -5.26 -1.62
CA THR A 424 -10.92 -5.15 -1.34
C THR A 424 -10.06 -5.64 -2.50
N MET A 425 -10.56 -5.48 -3.76
CA MET A 425 -9.89 -6.00 -4.96
C MET A 425 -8.44 -5.53 -5.07
N GLY A 426 -7.52 -6.48 -5.27
CA GLY A 426 -6.07 -6.21 -5.34
C GLY A 426 -5.71 -5.17 -6.39
N SER A 427 -6.36 -5.20 -7.56
CA SER A 427 -6.13 -4.24 -8.65
C SER A 427 -6.60 -2.80 -8.38
N TYR A 428 -7.22 -2.52 -7.23
CA TYR A 428 -7.70 -1.19 -6.81
C TYR A 428 -7.28 -0.82 -5.40
N LEU A 429 -7.21 -1.80 -4.48
CA LEU A 429 -7.19 -1.54 -3.05
C LEU A 429 -6.04 -2.22 -2.30
N TYR A 430 -5.13 -2.94 -3.01
CA TYR A 430 -3.91 -3.43 -2.40
C TYR A 430 -2.82 -2.36 -2.48
N PHE A 431 -2.41 -1.87 -1.32
CA PHE A 431 -1.47 -0.75 -1.20
C PHE A 431 -0.01 -1.19 -1.17
N ASP A 432 0.27 -2.47 -1.23
CA ASP A 432 1.58 -3.04 -1.56
C ASP A 432 1.89 -2.99 -3.06
N MET A 433 0.87 -2.80 -3.91
CA MET A 433 1.06 -2.57 -5.35
C MET A 433 1.75 -1.23 -5.61
N ALA A 434 2.63 -1.21 -6.60
CA ALA A 434 3.32 0.00 -7.07
C ALA A 434 2.32 1.07 -7.54
N GLN A 435 2.63 2.33 -7.27
CA GLN A 435 1.80 3.46 -7.67
C GLN A 435 2.12 3.98 -9.06
N SER A 436 3.33 3.71 -9.55
CA SER A 436 3.76 3.94 -10.94
C SER A 436 4.84 2.93 -11.30
N VAL A 437 5.23 2.87 -12.56
CA VAL A 437 6.30 1.99 -13.04
C VAL A 437 7.66 2.29 -12.40
N ASN A 438 7.84 3.49 -11.86
CA ASN A 438 9.06 3.93 -11.18
C ASN A 438 8.99 3.78 -9.65
N ASP A 439 7.83 3.42 -9.10
CA ASP A 439 7.65 3.22 -7.66
C ASP A 439 8.01 1.79 -7.26
N ARG A 440 8.50 1.65 -6.04
CA ARG A 440 8.62 0.36 -5.38
C ARG A 440 7.23 -0.19 -5.06
N GLY A 441 7.03 -1.48 -5.26
CA GLY A 441 5.79 -2.19 -4.95
C GLY A 441 5.66 -3.46 -5.77
N HIS A 442 4.72 -4.30 -5.42
CA HIS A 442 4.29 -5.40 -6.28
C HIS A 442 3.57 -4.88 -7.53
N ASP A 443 3.50 -5.69 -8.58
CA ASP A 443 2.85 -5.33 -9.84
C ASP A 443 1.93 -6.43 -10.40
N TRP A 444 1.77 -7.54 -9.68
CA TRP A 444 0.98 -8.68 -10.13
C TRP A 444 -0.51 -8.38 -10.32
N ALA A 445 -1.06 -7.41 -9.55
CA ALA A 445 -2.44 -6.93 -9.70
C ALA A 445 -2.53 -5.64 -10.55
N GLY A 446 -1.42 -5.17 -11.12
CA GLY A 446 -1.27 -3.92 -11.84
C GLY A 446 -0.90 -2.73 -10.95
N LEU A 447 -0.76 -1.56 -11.55
CA LEU A 447 -0.48 -0.33 -10.81
C LEU A 447 -1.72 0.14 -10.04
N VAL A 448 -1.52 0.58 -8.80
CA VAL A 448 -2.58 1.10 -7.93
C VAL A 448 -2.23 2.53 -7.46
N PRO A 449 -2.21 3.51 -8.38
CA PRO A 449 -2.03 4.90 -8.01
C PRO A 449 -3.27 5.48 -7.32
N LEU A 450 -3.13 6.67 -6.76
CA LEU A 450 -4.17 7.36 -5.99
C LEU A 450 -5.52 7.46 -6.72
N GLU A 451 -5.50 7.82 -8.00
CA GLU A 451 -6.70 7.97 -8.82
C GLU A 451 -7.43 6.64 -9.03
N ARG A 452 -6.68 5.54 -9.15
CA ARG A 452 -7.25 4.19 -9.24
C ARG A 452 -8.03 3.82 -7.98
N VAL A 453 -7.48 4.10 -6.80
CA VAL A 453 -8.17 3.91 -5.52
C VAL A 453 -9.46 4.73 -5.50
N TYR A 454 -9.39 6.00 -5.89
CA TYR A 454 -10.55 6.89 -5.94
C TYR A 454 -11.64 6.40 -6.90
N SER A 455 -11.27 5.71 -7.98
CA SER A 455 -12.17 5.23 -9.03
C SER A 455 -12.87 3.91 -8.72
N VAL A 456 -12.57 3.21 -7.61
CA VAL A 456 -13.11 1.87 -7.31
C VAL A 456 -14.64 1.77 -7.38
N ASN A 457 -15.33 2.84 -7.17
CA ASN A 457 -16.80 2.92 -7.25
C ASN A 457 -17.40 2.82 -8.63
N SER A 458 -16.64 3.10 -9.70
CA SER A 458 -17.15 2.92 -11.06
C SER A 458 -17.55 1.47 -11.37
N LEU A 459 -17.09 0.54 -10.53
CA LEU A 459 -17.44 -0.88 -10.63
C LEU A 459 -18.91 -1.17 -10.30
N LYS A 460 -19.60 -0.30 -9.52
CA LYS A 460 -21.02 -0.50 -9.20
C LYS A 460 -21.86 -0.67 -10.47
N ASP A 461 -21.72 0.25 -11.40
CA ASP A 461 -22.61 0.34 -12.56
C ASP A 461 -22.22 -0.64 -13.69
N THR A 462 -21.04 -1.25 -13.59
CA THR A 462 -20.52 -2.17 -14.63
C THR A 462 -20.53 -3.64 -14.23
N THR A 463 -20.63 -3.95 -12.93
CA THR A 463 -20.41 -5.32 -12.43
C THR A 463 -21.56 -5.80 -11.52
N PHE A 464 -22.22 -4.89 -10.80
CA PHE A 464 -23.27 -5.25 -9.84
C PHE A 464 -24.65 -4.91 -10.34
N SER A 465 -25.64 -5.76 -10.03
CA SER A 465 -27.04 -5.36 -10.07
C SER A 465 -27.36 -4.44 -8.88
N ASN A 466 -28.44 -3.65 -8.98
CA ASN A 466 -28.88 -2.82 -7.84
C ASN A 466 -29.22 -3.65 -6.60
N ASP A 467 -29.74 -4.85 -6.78
CA ASP A 467 -30.08 -5.75 -5.68
C ASP A 467 -28.80 -6.33 -5.03
N SER A 468 -27.90 -6.90 -5.81
CA SER A 468 -26.66 -7.46 -5.27
C SER A 468 -25.80 -6.40 -4.58
N PHE A 469 -25.78 -5.15 -5.09
CA PHE A 469 -25.02 -4.06 -4.46
C PHE A 469 -25.49 -3.71 -3.05
N ARG A 470 -26.73 -4.02 -2.66
CA ARG A 470 -27.22 -3.85 -1.27
C ARG A 470 -26.45 -4.72 -0.27
N SER A 471 -25.89 -5.84 -0.72
CA SER A 471 -25.06 -6.70 0.10
C SER A 471 -23.63 -6.15 0.30
N VAL A 472 -23.20 -5.18 -0.50
CA VAL A 472 -21.91 -4.50 -0.32
C VAL A 472 -21.99 -3.57 0.90
N LYS A 473 -21.25 -3.91 1.95
CA LYS A 473 -21.24 -3.17 3.23
C LYS A 473 -20.16 -2.09 3.28
N GLY A 474 -19.16 -2.17 2.40
CA GLY A 474 -18.12 -1.19 2.38
C GLY A 474 -16.89 -1.54 1.57
N VAL A 475 -15.82 -0.80 1.86
CA VAL A 475 -14.53 -0.87 1.17
C VAL A 475 -13.40 -1.06 2.18
N GLN A 476 -12.38 -1.81 1.81
CA GLN A 476 -11.17 -1.98 2.60
C GLN A 476 -9.94 -1.88 1.69
N GLY A 477 -8.94 -1.07 2.11
CA GLY A 477 -7.59 -1.19 1.59
C GLY A 477 -6.82 -2.28 2.31
N ALA A 478 -5.89 -2.93 1.64
CA ALA A 478 -5.00 -3.90 2.25
C ALA A 478 -3.54 -3.49 2.02
N LEU A 479 -2.73 -3.56 3.07
CA LEU A 479 -1.29 -3.34 2.99
C LEU A 479 -0.56 -4.59 3.45
N TRP A 480 -0.16 -5.40 2.48
CA TRP A 480 0.73 -6.52 2.68
C TRP A 480 2.16 -6.01 2.88
N SER A 481 2.91 -6.67 3.75
CA SER A 481 4.15 -6.09 4.29
C SER A 481 5.44 -6.75 3.79
N GLU A 482 5.38 -7.57 2.76
CA GLU A 482 6.56 -8.26 2.20
C GLU A 482 7.66 -7.30 1.79
N LEU A 483 7.30 -6.15 1.23
CA LEU A 483 8.25 -5.14 0.76
C LEU A 483 8.58 -4.05 1.79
N LEU A 484 7.99 -4.10 2.99
CA LEU A 484 8.13 -3.07 4.01
C LEU A 484 9.31 -3.33 4.96
N ASN A 485 10.47 -3.59 4.44
CA ASN A 485 11.66 -3.87 5.23
C ASN A 485 12.33 -2.64 5.86
N GLU A 486 11.97 -1.43 5.45
CA GLU A 486 12.15 -0.18 6.20
C GLU A 486 10.81 0.19 6.86
N PRO A 487 10.54 -0.31 8.05
CA PRO A 487 9.15 -0.56 8.44
C PRO A 487 8.29 0.68 8.47
N LYS A 488 8.80 1.80 8.99
CA LYS A 488 7.94 2.96 9.24
C LYS A 488 7.73 3.83 8.00
N ARG A 489 8.81 4.12 7.28
CA ARG A 489 8.75 5.03 6.12
C ARG A 489 7.96 4.44 4.96
N PHE A 490 8.13 3.14 4.69
CA PHE A 490 7.38 2.46 3.62
C PHE A 490 5.92 2.22 3.99
N LEU A 491 5.60 1.95 5.26
CA LEU A 491 4.23 1.93 5.74
C LEU A 491 3.52 3.25 5.38
N GLU A 492 4.15 4.37 5.68
CA GLU A 492 3.62 5.71 5.42
C GLU A 492 3.52 6.00 3.92
N TYR A 493 4.59 5.76 3.18
CA TYR A 493 4.66 5.99 1.74
C TYR A 493 3.64 5.14 0.96
N GLN A 494 3.51 3.88 1.28
CA GLN A 494 2.56 2.98 0.62
C GLN A 494 1.11 3.26 1.01
N SER A 495 0.88 3.67 2.24
CA SER A 495 -0.46 3.97 2.73
C SER A 495 -0.97 5.32 2.22
N TYR A 496 -0.13 6.36 2.22
CA TYR A 496 -0.55 7.74 1.98
C TYR A 496 0.01 8.31 0.68
N PRO A 497 -0.86 9.04 -0.09
CA PRO A 497 -2.21 9.49 0.25
C PRO A 497 -3.35 8.51 -0.11
N ARG A 498 -3.09 7.23 -0.45
CA ARG A 498 -4.15 6.29 -0.91
C ARG A 498 -5.25 6.05 0.13
N ILE A 499 -4.92 6.00 1.41
CA ILE A 499 -5.93 5.93 2.50
C ILE A 499 -6.86 7.14 2.45
N VAL A 500 -6.36 8.33 2.11
CA VAL A 500 -7.17 9.55 2.01
C VAL A 500 -8.22 9.43 0.90
N ALA A 501 -7.85 8.86 -0.26
CA ALA A 501 -8.77 8.57 -1.35
C ALA A 501 -9.79 7.48 -0.95
N LEU A 502 -9.33 6.40 -0.31
CA LEU A 502 -10.20 5.33 0.18
C LEU A 502 -11.22 5.85 1.20
N ALA A 503 -10.80 6.74 2.09
CA ALA A 503 -11.66 7.35 3.09
C ALA A 503 -12.79 8.15 2.44
N GLU A 504 -12.49 8.95 1.41
CA GLU A 504 -13.52 9.68 0.66
C GLU A 504 -14.44 8.74 -0.12
N VAL A 505 -13.91 7.66 -0.69
CA VAL A 505 -14.73 6.61 -1.32
C VAL A 505 -15.70 5.97 -0.34
N GLY A 506 -15.26 5.70 0.87
CA GLY A 506 -16.05 5.05 1.90
C GLY A 506 -17.07 5.95 2.58
N TRP A 507 -16.76 7.25 2.68
CA TRP A 507 -17.53 8.23 3.43
C TRP A 507 -18.48 9.04 2.54
N THR A 508 -17.94 9.69 1.48
CA THR A 508 -18.67 10.67 0.68
C THR A 508 -19.66 10.02 -0.29
N GLN A 509 -20.86 10.58 -0.39
CA GLN A 509 -21.88 10.08 -1.30
C GLN A 509 -21.38 10.11 -2.76
N GLN A 510 -21.72 9.11 -3.56
CA GLN A 510 -21.14 8.95 -4.91
C GLN A 510 -21.42 10.15 -5.82
N ALA A 511 -22.59 10.77 -5.71
CA ALA A 511 -22.97 11.91 -6.53
C ALA A 511 -22.12 13.18 -6.24
N GLU A 512 -21.58 13.27 -5.02
CA GLU A 512 -20.81 14.41 -4.56
C GLU A 512 -19.29 14.27 -4.80
N ARG A 513 -18.85 13.13 -5.33
CA ARG A 513 -17.45 12.83 -5.56
C ARG A 513 -16.99 13.36 -6.91
N ASN A 514 -15.91 14.14 -6.88
CA ASN A 514 -15.22 14.65 -8.05
C ASN A 514 -13.70 14.56 -7.83
N TRP A 515 -12.98 14.00 -8.80
CA TRP A 515 -11.53 13.77 -8.69
C TRP A 515 -10.76 15.09 -8.58
N ASP A 516 -11.05 16.06 -9.42
CA ASP A 516 -10.29 17.32 -9.48
C ASP A 516 -10.52 18.15 -8.20
N ASP A 517 -11.74 18.16 -7.68
CA ASP A 517 -12.07 18.78 -6.39
C ASP A 517 -11.34 18.07 -5.24
N PHE A 518 -11.39 16.74 -5.20
CA PHE A 518 -10.66 15.93 -4.21
C PHE A 518 -9.15 16.20 -4.27
N TYR A 519 -8.54 16.12 -5.45
CA TYR A 519 -7.11 16.32 -5.64
C TYR A 519 -6.68 17.74 -5.26
N THR A 520 -7.52 18.74 -5.55
CA THR A 520 -7.29 20.12 -5.14
C THR A 520 -7.29 20.28 -3.61
N ARG A 521 -8.29 19.73 -2.90
CA ARG A 521 -8.37 19.75 -1.42
C ARG A 521 -7.20 19.00 -0.79
N LEU A 522 -6.83 17.86 -1.36
CA LEU A 522 -5.69 17.05 -0.94
C LEU A 522 -4.38 17.84 -1.00
N THR A 523 -4.06 18.41 -2.15
CA THR A 523 -2.75 19.05 -2.39
C THR A 523 -2.65 20.44 -1.79
N ARG A 524 -3.76 21.20 -1.72
CA ARG A 524 -3.78 22.57 -1.16
C ARG A 524 -3.63 22.59 0.37
N THR A 525 -4.37 21.74 1.07
CA THR A 525 -4.45 21.83 2.53
C THR A 525 -4.12 20.50 3.22
N HIS A 526 -4.56 19.35 2.67
CA HIS A 526 -4.45 18.08 3.39
C HIS A 526 -3.00 17.56 3.46
N PHE A 527 -2.19 17.82 2.45
CA PHE A 527 -0.74 17.54 2.49
C PHE A 527 -0.07 18.28 3.66
N GLN A 528 -0.51 19.53 3.97
CA GLN A 528 0.00 20.24 5.14
C GLN A 528 -0.37 19.53 6.44
N ARG A 529 -1.63 19.04 6.56
CA ARG A 529 -2.07 18.28 7.75
C ARG A 529 -1.22 17.02 7.93
N MET A 530 -1.03 16.24 6.86
CA MET A 530 -0.20 15.02 6.91
C MET A 530 1.26 15.33 7.27
N ASN A 531 1.83 16.40 6.74
CA ASN A 531 3.19 16.81 7.07
C ASN A 531 3.32 17.20 8.57
N TYR A 532 2.34 17.93 9.13
CA TYR A 532 2.34 18.26 10.57
C TYR A 532 2.10 17.02 11.46
N MET A 533 1.44 16.00 10.96
CA MET A 533 1.32 14.69 11.62
C MET A 533 2.60 13.84 11.51
N GLY A 534 3.60 14.29 10.78
CA GLY A 534 4.85 13.55 10.55
C GLY A 534 4.69 12.35 9.61
N ILE A 535 3.66 12.33 8.75
CA ILE A 535 3.42 11.25 7.80
C ILE A 535 4.33 11.42 6.59
N GLY A 536 5.17 10.42 6.32
CA GLY A 536 6.04 10.35 5.14
C GLY A 536 5.30 9.92 3.86
N PHE A 537 4.25 10.67 3.50
CA PHE A 537 3.40 10.34 2.35
C PHE A 537 4.14 10.43 1.01
N ARG A 538 3.64 9.69 0.01
CA ARG A 538 4.17 9.78 -1.37
C ARG A 538 3.85 11.14 -1.98
N VAL A 539 4.91 11.92 -2.22
CA VAL A 539 4.83 13.18 -2.97
C VAL A 539 4.72 12.84 -4.45
N PRO A 540 3.74 13.42 -5.20
CA PRO A 540 3.64 13.18 -6.62
C PRO A 540 4.86 13.72 -7.39
N PRO A 541 5.48 12.92 -8.29
CA PRO A 541 6.54 13.40 -9.15
C PRO A 541 6.00 14.30 -10.26
N PRO A 542 6.83 15.15 -10.90
CA PRO A 542 6.43 15.90 -12.08
C PRO A 542 6.31 14.98 -13.28
N ALA A 543 5.47 15.34 -14.26
CA ALA A 543 5.50 14.73 -15.57
C ALA A 543 6.48 15.51 -16.47
N ALA A 544 7.53 14.83 -16.95
CA ALA A 544 8.58 15.42 -17.78
C ALA A 544 8.47 14.89 -19.21
N ILE A 545 8.43 15.79 -20.20
CA ILE A 545 8.29 15.44 -21.62
C ILE A 545 9.44 16.08 -22.40
N TYR A 546 10.17 15.25 -23.15
CA TYR A 546 11.18 15.71 -24.11
C TYR A 546 10.58 15.80 -25.50
N ARG A 547 10.70 16.99 -26.11
CA ARG A 547 10.25 17.23 -27.49
C ARG A 547 11.16 18.24 -28.17
N SER A 548 11.66 17.91 -29.37
CA SER A 548 12.45 18.80 -30.22
C SER A 548 13.62 19.49 -29.53
N GLY A 549 14.37 18.76 -28.72
CA GLY A 549 15.53 19.30 -28.00
C GLY A 549 15.21 19.93 -26.64
N PHE A 550 13.96 20.01 -26.24
CA PHE A 550 13.52 20.66 -25.00
C PHE A 550 12.80 19.69 -24.08
N VAL A 551 13.04 19.82 -22.78
CA VAL A 551 12.26 19.15 -21.72
C VAL A 551 11.37 20.18 -21.04
N SER A 552 10.08 19.88 -21.02
CA SER A 552 9.06 20.64 -20.28
C SER A 552 8.44 19.79 -19.19
N LEU A 553 8.02 20.42 -18.08
CA LEU A 553 7.38 19.75 -16.96
C LEU A 553 5.93 20.19 -16.78
N THR A 554 5.08 19.22 -16.43
CA THR A 554 3.78 19.50 -15.81
C THR A 554 3.93 19.38 -14.31
N LEU A 555 3.57 20.44 -13.58
CA LEU A 555 3.63 20.48 -12.14
C LEU A 555 2.55 19.56 -11.54
N PRO A 556 2.89 18.72 -10.54
CA PRO A 556 1.90 17.86 -9.92
C PRO A 556 0.90 18.63 -9.06
N PHE A 557 1.25 19.82 -8.56
CA PHE A 557 0.40 20.76 -7.83
C PHE A 557 1.02 22.16 -7.83
N ARG A 558 0.22 23.20 -7.56
CA ARG A 558 0.62 24.62 -7.75
C ARG A 558 1.85 25.07 -6.94
N SER A 559 2.06 24.52 -5.75
CA SER A 559 3.19 24.86 -4.87
C SER A 559 4.32 23.83 -4.93
N ALA A 560 4.41 23.06 -6.02
CA ALA A 560 5.45 22.05 -6.18
C ALA A 560 6.80 22.72 -6.46
N ASP A 561 7.80 22.40 -5.63
CA ASP A 561 9.19 22.79 -5.83
C ASP A 561 9.92 21.66 -6.55
N ILE A 562 10.34 21.91 -7.80
CA ILE A 562 10.97 20.86 -8.61
C ILE A 562 12.44 21.20 -8.80
N HIS A 563 13.29 20.30 -8.33
CA HIS A 563 14.73 20.35 -8.56
C HIS A 563 15.13 19.33 -9.61
N TYR A 564 16.25 19.62 -10.32
CA TYR A 564 16.75 18.73 -11.35
C TYR A 564 18.28 18.61 -11.37
N THR A 565 18.77 17.57 -12.04
CA THR A 565 20.17 17.32 -12.33
C THR A 565 20.35 17.00 -13.81
N THR A 566 21.58 17.21 -14.33
CA THR A 566 21.94 16.99 -15.74
C THR A 566 22.98 15.89 -15.92
N ASP A 567 23.35 15.21 -14.84
CA ASP A 567 24.40 14.19 -14.77
C ASP A 567 23.89 12.81 -14.37
N ALA A 568 22.58 12.58 -14.46
CA ALA A 568 21.87 11.41 -13.97
C ALA A 568 21.90 11.20 -12.43
N GLY A 569 22.48 12.13 -11.68
CA GLY A 569 22.46 12.13 -10.21
C GLY A 569 21.06 12.39 -9.65
N LEU A 570 20.81 11.99 -8.40
CA LEU A 570 19.55 12.28 -7.73
C LEU A 570 19.45 13.76 -7.35
N PRO A 571 18.39 14.49 -7.74
CA PRO A 571 18.16 15.86 -7.30
C PRO A 571 18.02 15.95 -5.78
N THR A 572 18.68 16.95 -5.21
CA THR A 572 18.59 17.35 -3.79
C THR A 572 18.03 18.76 -3.69
N MET A 573 17.76 19.25 -2.47
CA MET A 573 17.36 20.64 -2.23
C MET A 573 18.42 21.67 -2.67
N GLN A 574 19.66 21.25 -2.88
CA GLN A 574 20.75 22.10 -3.37
C GLN A 574 20.90 22.06 -4.90
N SER A 575 20.19 21.15 -5.56
CA SER A 575 20.20 21.08 -7.03
C SER A 575 19.45 22.27 -7.64
N PRO A 576 19.72 22.65 -8.90
CA PRO A 576 18.97 23.71 -9.57
C PRO A 576 17.46 23.53 -9.53
N VAL A 577 16.75 24.64 -9.36
CA VAL A 577 15.28 24.65 -9.39
C VAL A 577 14.81 24.79 -10.83
N TYR A 578 13.80 24.03 -11.20
CA TYR A 578 13.17 24.13 -12.52
C TYR A 578 12.25 25.35 -12.58
N HIS A 579 12.48 26.22 -13.55
CA HIS A 579 11.66 27.40 -13.80
C HIS A 579 11.03 27.40 -15.18
N ASP A 580 11.74 26.89 -16.20
CA ASP A 580 11.31 26.88 -17.58
C ASP A 580 11.89 25.66 -18.33
N SER A 581 11.47 25.47 -19.59
CA SER A 581 11.94 24.37 -20.42
C SER A 581 13.48 24.32 -20.52
N ILE A 582 14.03 23.11 -20.46
CA ILE A 582 15.47 22.86 -20.51
C ILE A 582 15.85 22.37 -21.91
N HIS A 583 16.75 23.08 -22.58
CA HIS A 583 17.35 22.60 -23.83
C HIS A 583 18.44 21.55 -23.51
N THR A 584 18.38 20.40 -24.16
CA THR A 584 19.36 19.33 -24.00
C THR A 584 19.38 18.37 -25.18
N ASP A 585 20.55 17.89 -25.54
CA ASP A 585 20.76 16.78 -26.50
C ASP A 585 20.81 15.42 -25.79
N ASN A 586 20.89 15.41 -24.45
CA ASN A 586 20.93 14.20 -23.63
C ASN A 586 19.83 14.19 -22.55
N PRO A 587 18.57 13.96 -22.93
CA PRO A 587 17.46 13.95 -21.96
C PRO A 587 17.56 12.82 -20.92
N ASP A 588 18.28 11.74 -21.20
CA ASP A 588 18.46 10.61 -20.27
C ASP A 588 19.34 10.95 -19.06
N ALA A 589 20.17 11.97 -19.16
CA ALA A 589 20.95 12.46 -18.03
C ALA A 589 20.14 13.34 -17.08
N LEU A 590 18.96 13.79 -17.51
CA LEU A 590 18.08 14.62 -16.67
C LEU A 590 17.35 13.76 -15.64
N ARG A 591 17.30 14.26 -14.41
CA ARG A 591 16.46 13.74 -13.33
C ARG A 591 15.68 14.89 -12.74
N PHE A 592 14.40 14.66 -12.45
CA PHE A 592 13.51 15.65 -11.84
C PHE A 592 12.88 15.07 -10.58
N ARG A 593 12.75 15.89 -9.56
CA ARG A 593 12.19 15.49 -8.28
C ARG A 593 11.39 16.63 -7.67
N THR A 594 10.17 16.34 -7.23
CA THR A 594 9.34 17.30 -6.47
C THR A 594 9.72 17.25 -5.00
N PHE A 595 9.99 18.39 -4.38
CA PHE A 595 10.18 18.53 -2.94
C PHE A 595 8.96 19.17 -2.32
N TYR A 596 8.39 18.53 -1.32
CA TYR A 596 7.33 19.10 -0.48
C TYR A 596 7.94 19.76 0.76
N SER A 597 8.99 19.18 1.30
CA SER A 597 9.83 19.72 2.38
C SER A 597 11.25 19.16 2.24
N PRO A 598 12.23 19.66 3.02
CA PRO A 598 13.60 19.14 2.94
C PRO A 598 13.73 17.62 3.17
N SER A 599 12.83 17.04 3.94
CA SER A 599 12.83 15.61 4.27
C SER A 599 11.80 14.80 3.48
N LEU A 600 10.95 15.43 2.68
CA LEU A 600 9.84 14.78 1.98
C LEU A 600 9.83 15.16 0.50
N ALA A 601 10.21 14.22 -0.34
CA ALA A 601 10.33 14.39 -1.77
C ALA A 601 9.76 13.19 -2.56
N SER A 602 9.43 13.45 -3.81
CA SER A 602 8.98 12.40 -4.74
C SER A 602 10.11 11.43 -5.11
N ILE A 603 9.77 10.36 -5.80
CA ILE A 603 10.74 9.62 -6.61
C ILE A 603 11.32 10.55 -7.68
N ALA A 604 12.53 10.23 -8.15
CA ALA A 604 13.10 10.91 -9.31
C ALA A 604 12.45 10.35 -10.60
N VAL A 605 12.25 11.24 -11.59
CA VAL A 605 11.75 10.83 -12.91
C VAL A 605 12.67 11.33 -14.01
N THR A 606 12.68 10.61 -15.14
CA THR A 606 13.34 11.01 -16.38
C THR A 606 12.30 11.52 -17.38
N PRO A 607 12.68 12.34 -18.38
CA PRO A 607 11.78 12.74 -19.42
C PRO A 607 11.25 11.55 -20.24
N VAL A 608 9.96 11.57 -20.57
CA VAL A 608 9.40 10.71 -21.61
C VAL A 608 9.99 11.16 -22.95
N ARG A 609 10.75 10.27 -23.60
CA ARG A 609 11.60 10.66 -24.73
C ARG A 609 10.87 10.94 -26.04
N ALA A 610 9.89 10.13 -26.38
CA ALA A 610 9.26 10.25 -27.69
C ALA A 610 7.99 9.43 -27.80
N SER A 611 7.12 9.86 -28.68
CA SER A 611 6.20 8.96 -29.35
C SER A 611 6.99 8.08 -30.31
N LEU A 612 6.98 6.77 -30.12
CA LEU A 612 7.49 5.80 -31.10
C LEU A 612 6.67 5.82 -32.39
N GLY A 613 5.49 6.37 -32.35
CA GLY A 613 4.54 6.48 -33.42
C GLY A 613 3.11 6.29 -32.98
N ILE A 614 2.22 6.29 -33.94
CA ILE A 614 0.81 6.01 -33.73
C ILE A 614 0.52 4.55 -34.04
N TRP A 615 -0.51 4.02 -33.40
CA TRP A 615 -1.19 2.79 -33.82
C TRP A 615 -2.64 3.12 -34.20
N ASP A 616 -3.11 2.44 -35.21
CA ASP A 616 -4.46 2.58 -35.75
C ASP A 616 -4.93 1.19 -36.14
N ILE A 617 -6.06 0.72 -35.59
CA ILE A 617 -6.67 -0.55 -35.94
C ILE A 617 -8.16 -0.37 -36.19
N GLN A 618 -8.65 -0.97 -37.27
CA GLN A 618 -10.08 -1.06 -37.53
C GLN A 618 -10.71 -2.05 -36.55
N GLY A 619 -11.98 -1.79 -36.15
CA GLY A 619 -12.67 -2.68 -35.21
C GLY A 619 -12.78 -4.10 -35.76
N GLN A 620 -12.24 -5.07 -34.97
CA GLN A 620 -12.27 -6.49 -35.34
C GLN A 620 -12.09 -7.38 -34.13
N THR A 621 -12.52 -8.64 -34.24
CA THR A 621 -12.43 -9.61 -33.13
C THR A 621 -11.06 -10.25 -32.99
N ALA A 622 -10.26 -10.27 -34.07
CA ALA A 622 -8.88 -10.81 -34.06
C ALA A 622 -7.87 -9.76 -33.59
N SER A 623 -6.78 -10.16 -32.94
CA SER A 623 -5.65 -9.31 -32.61
C SER A 623 -4.91 -8.87 -33.88
N VAL A 624 -4.48 -7.61 -33.91
CA VAL A 624 -3.61 -7.04 -34.93
C VAL A 624 -2.22 -6.83 -34.34
N GLN A 625 -1.23 -7.43 -35.00
CA GLN A 625 0.16 -7.23 -34.60
C GLN A 625 0.66 -5.88 -35.16
N LYS A 626 1.19 -5.04 -34.29
CA LYS A 626 1.87 -3.79 -34.64
C LYS A 626 3.34 -3.85 -34.22
N SER A 627 4.17 -3.12 -34.95
CA SER A 627 5.62 -3.07 -34.68
C SER A 627 6.15 -1.65 -34.87
N TRP A 628 7.09 -1.26 -34.02
CA TRP A 628 7.75 0.05 -34.05
C TRP A 628 9.27 -0.15 -34.00
N ASN A 629 9.99 0.58 -34.84
CA ASN A 629 11.43 0.62 -34.80
C ASN A 629 11.89 1.38 -33.55
N LEU A 630 12.69 0.75 -32.72
CA LEU A 630 13.22 1.33 -31.49
C LEU A 630 14.56 2.06 -31.68
N MET A 631 15.24 1.87 -32.79
CA MET A 631 16.60 2.38 -33.03
C MET A 631 16.79 3.87 -32.75
N PRO A 632 15.82 4.76 -33.02
CA PRO A 632 16.01 6.18 -32.73
C PRO A 632 16.07 6.52 -31.24
N VAL A 633 15.54 5.67 -30.36
CA VAL A 633 15.33 5.99 -28.95
C VAL A 633 15.90 4.95 -27.98
N PHE A 634 15.96 3.68 -28.38
CA PHE A 634 16.54 2.59 -27.62
C PHE A 634 18.05 2.55 -27.87
N ASN A 635 18.84 2.85 -26.86
CA ASN A 635 20.29 3.07 -27.00
C ASN A 635 21.12 2.44 -25.87
N LYS A 636 20.49 1.71 -24.95
CA LYS A 636 21.17 0.99 -23.87
C LYS A 636 20.29 -0.08 -23.24
N ALA A 637 20.92 -1.04 -22.56
CA ALA A 637 20.24 -1.98 -21.69
C ALA A 637 19.58 -1.27 -20.50
N GLY A 638 18.64 -1.93 -19.84
CA GLY A 638 17.96 -1.44 -18.66
C GLY A 638 16.44 -1.60 -18.71
N ASN A 639 15.77 -1.03 -17.71
CA ASN A 639 14.31 -1.04 -17.63
C ASN A 639 13.71 0.15 -18.40
N TRP A 640 12.79 -0.15 -19.28
CA TRP A 640 12.09 0.82 -20.09
C TRP A 640 10.59 0.77 -19.79
N ASP A 641 10.00 1.92 -19.58
CA ASP A 641 8.54 2.08 -19.56
C ASP A 641 8.04 2.33 -20.98
N ILE A 642 7.16 1.46 -21.46
CA ILE A 642 6.47 1.60 -22.74
C ILE A 642 5.01 1.88 -22.42
N THR A 643 4.51 3.03 -22.86
CA THR A 643 3.13 3.45 -22.57
C THR A 643 2.33 3.56 -23.85
N PHE A 644 1.22 2.84 -23.93
CA PHE A 644 0.22 2.97 -25.00
C PHE A 644 -0.90 3.88 -24.51
N ILE A 645 -1.11 5.00 -25.19
CA ILE A 645 -2.10 6.02 -24.88
C ILE A 645 -3.14 6.05 -25.98
N PRO A 646 -4.36 5.54 -25.77
CA PRO A 646 -5.43 5.63 -26.79
C PRO A 646 -5.99 7.04 -26.90
N ASP A 647 -6.36 7.46 -28.11
CA ASP A 647 -6.98 8.78 -28.37
C ASP A 647 -8.37 8.88 -27.71
N SER A 648 -9.03 7.74 -27.51
CA SER A 648 -10.30 7.64 -26.79
C SER A 648 -10.38 6.35 -25.98
N LEU A 649 -10.92 6.43 -24.78
CA LEU A 649 -11.14 5.27 -23.92
C LEU A 649 -12.20 4.35 -24.52
N THR A 650 -11.85 3.07 -24.69
CA THR A 650 -12.78 2.02 -25.09
C THR A 650 -12.63 0.79 -24.23
N LYS A 651 -13.77 0.22 -23.82
CA LYS A 651 -13.79 -1.02 -23.01
C LYS A 651 -13.34 -2.25 -23.81
N THR A 652 -13.26 -2.14 -25.13
CA THR A 652 -12.94 -3.27 -26.01
C THR A 652 -11.46 -3.34 -26.39
N LEU A 653 -10.65 -2.34 -26.00
CA LEU A 653 -9.23 -2.33 -26.27
C LEU A 653 -8.50 -3.26 -25.30
N SER A 654 -7.72 -4.18 -25.86
CA SER A 654 -6.80 -5.06 -25.14
C SER A 654 -5.44 -5.03 -25.83
N ILE A 655 -4.39 -4.92 -25.04
CA ILE A 655 -3.00 -5.09 -25.47
C ILE A 655 -2.39 -6.09 -24.50
N ASP A 656 -2.35 -7.36 -24.89
CA ASP A 656 -2.11 -8.46 -23.93
C ASP A 656 -0.63 -8.64 -23.58
N GLN A 657 0.27 -8.42 -24.53
CA GLN A 657 1.70 -8.57 -24.32
C GLN A 657 2.46 -7.70 -25.34
N ILE A 658 3.58 -7.14 -24.90
CA ILE A 658 4.59 -6.57 -25.79
C ILE A 658 5.85 -7.43 -25.79
N SER A 659 6.63 -7.35 -26.87
CA SER A 659 7.87 -8.08 -27.03
C SER A 659 8.96 -7.16 -27.60
N LEU A 660 10.18 -7.31 -27.05
CA LEU A 660 11.40 -6.76 -27.63
C LEU A 660 12.00 -7.77 -28.60
N ILE A 661 12.18 -7.37 -29.83
CA ILE A 661 12.72 -8.17 -30.93
C ILE A 661 14.09 -7.62 -31.31
N GLU A 662 15.13 -8.45 -31.24
CA GLU A 662 16.49 -8.18 -31.70
C GLU A 662 16.77 -8.99 -32.95
N ASN A 663 17.08 -8.34 -34.09
CA ASN A 663 17.33 -8.99 -35.38
C ASN A 663 16.31 -10.07 -35.72
N GLY A 664 15.01 -9.84 -35.46
CA GLY A 664 13.93 -10.79 -35.72
C GLY A 664 13.67 -11.81 -34.60
N THR A 665 14.55 -11.92 -33.61
CA THR A 665 14.41 -12.85 -32.48
C THR A 665 13.86 -12.13 -31.24
N ARG A 666 12.88 -12.73 -30.55
CA ARG A 666 12.33 -12.18 -29.29
C ARG A 666 13.32 -12.40 -28.15
N ILE A 667 13.79 -11.31 -27.55
CA ILE A 667 14.75 -11.32 -26.42
C ILE A 667 14.12 -10.94 -25.07
N ALA A 668 12.98 -10.22 -25.08
CA ALA A 668 12.25 -9.88 -23.88
C ALA A 668 10.74 -9.73 -24.17
N ALA A 669 9.91 -9.85 -23.13
CA ALA A 669 8.48 -9.62 -23.20
C ALA A 669 7.97 -9.06 -21.88
N ALA A 670 6.92 -8.23 -21.94
CA ALA A 670 6.26 -7.67 -20.78
C ALA A 670 4.75 -7.81 -20.86
N ARG A 671 4.09 -8.01 -19.71
CA ARG A 671 2.63 -8.00 -19.57
C ARG A 671 2.14 -6.59 -19.24
N PRO A 672 0.90 -6.24 -19.58
CA PRO A 672 0.38 -4.90 -19.37
C PRO A 672 0.06 -4.63 -17.89
N GLN A 673 0.28 -3.38 -17.52
CA GLN A 673 -0.22 -2.78 -16.30
C GLN A 673 -1.17 -1.65 -16.69
N ALA A 674 -2.41 -1.99 -17.06
CA ALA A 674 -3.39 -1.02 -17.53
C ALA A 674 -3.84 -0.09 -16.40
N TYR A 675 -3.79 1.23 -16.65
CA TYR A 675 -4.20 2.24 -15.70
C TYR A 675 -4.74 3.49 -16.39
N ALA A 676 -5.83 4.05 -15.85
CA ALA A 676 -6.48 5.27 -16.36
C ALA A 676 -6.68 5.27 -17.90
N GLY A 677 -6.95 4.09 -18.45
CA GLY A 677 -7.10 3.89 -19.89
C GLY A 677 -5.80 3.80 -20.69
N ASN A 678 -4.66 3.93 -20.03
CA ASN A 678 -3.34 3.73 -20.64
C ASN A 678 -2.80 2.35 -20.28
N TRP A 679 -2.02 1.75 -21.18
CA TRP A 679 -1.33 0.48 -20.94
C TRP A 679 0.15 0.77 -20.74
N HIS A 680 0.66 0.47 -19.54
CA HIS A 680 2.07 0.57 -19.18
C HIS A 680 2.71 -0.80 -19.20
N TYR A 681 3.94 -0.88 -19.69
CA TYR A 681 4.74 -2.09 -19.74
C TYR A 681 6.14 -1.77 -19.23
N ARG A 682 6.57 -2.45 -18.20
CA ARG A 682 7.97 -2.47 -17.82
C ARG A 682 8.68 -3.48 -18.70
N LEU A 683 9.43 -3.00 -19.67
CA LEU A 683 10.23 -3.81 -20.58
C LEU A 683 11.68 -3.81 -20.12
N GLU A 684 12.16 -4.97 -19.76
CA GLU A 684 13.54 -5.17 -19.37
C GLU A 684 14.38 -5.58 -20.59
N ALA A 685 15.28 -4.70 -21.01
CA ALA A 685 16.19 -4.93 -22.12
C ALA A 685 17.51 -5.50 -21.59
N PRO A 686 17.83 -6.80 -21.87
CA PRO A 686 18.97 -7.49 -21.24
C PRO A 686 20.32 -6.99 -21.74
N ALA A 687 20.40 -6.50 -22.98
CA ALA A 687 21.61 -5.99 -23.60
C ALA A 687 21.24 -4.98 -24.69
N TYR A 688 22.21 -4.14 -25.04
CA TYR A 688 22.15 -3.25 -26.21
C TYR A 688 23.43 -3.37 -27.01
N ASP A 689 23.29 -3.62 -28.30
CA ASP A 689 24.39 -3.75 -29.26
C ASP A 689 24.13 -2.82 -30.45
N THR A 690 25.02 -1.86 -30.69
CA THR A 690 24.87 -0.85 -31.73
C THR A 690 24.83 -1.43 -33.13
N THR A 691 25.26 -2.67 -33.33
CA THR A 691 25.27 -3.37 -34.63
C THR A 691 23.97 -4.08 -34.93
N LYS A 692 23.05 -4.16 -33.98
CA LYS A 692 21.79 -4.89 -34.08
C LYS A 692 20.58 -3.97 -34.24
N SER A 693 19.52 -4.49 -34.82
CA SER A 693 18.23 -3.79 -34.94
C SER A 693 17.28 -4.21 -33.81
N TYR A 694 16.56 -3.24 -33.26
CA TYR A 694 15.58 -3.46 -32.18
C TYR A 694 14.20 -3.00 -32.60
N THR A 695 13.21 -3.84 -32.35
CA THR A 695 11.79 -3.56 -32.69
C THR A 695 10.91 -3.90 -31.49
N LEU A 696 10.01 -2.99 -31.14
CA LEU A 696 8.90 -3.26 -30.23
C LEU A 696 7.77 -3.90 -31.02
N ARG A 697 7.20 -4.98 -30.54
CA ARG A 697 6.03 -5.65 -31.13
C ARG A 697 4.93 -5.76 -30.08
N ALA A 698 3.69 -5.43 -30.48
CA ALA A 698 2.52 -5.58 -29.63
C ALA A 698 1.34 -6.17 -30.42
N ASP A 699 0.54 -7.00 -29.73
CA ASP A 699 -0.71 -7.55 -30.26
C ASP A 699 -1.87 -6.73 -29.68
N ILE A 700 -2.55 -5.96 -30.53
CA ILE A 700 -3.61 -5.01 -30.17
C ILE A 700 -4.95 -5.55 -30.67
N LYS A 701 -5.95 -5.58 -29.80
CA LYS A 701 -7.30 -6.03 -30.09
C LYS A 701 -8.31 -4.98 -29.67
N SER A 702 -9.27 -4.68 -30.53
CA SER A 702 -10.44 -3.85 -30.21
C SER A 702 -11.59 -4.19 -31.15
N THR A 703 -12.80 -4.28 -30.66
CA THR A 703 -13.99 -4.52 -31.49
C THR A 703 -14.51 -3.26 -32.21
N ILE A 704 -13.96 -2.10 -31.88
CA ILE A 704 -14.24 -0.82 -32.56
C ILE A 704 -12.96 -0.22 -33.09
N HIS A 705 -13.10 0.71 -34.05
CA HIS A 705 -11.95 1.49 -34.53
C HIS A 705 -11.27 2.20 -33.35
N THR A 706 -9.98 1.97 -33.20
CA THR A 706 -9.20 2.50 -32.08
C THR A 706 -7.82 2.95 -32.56
N ARG A 707 -7.39 4.08 -32.02
CA ARG A 707 -6.17 4.75 -32.41
C ARG A 707 -5.49 5.32 -31.15
N GLY A 708 -4.17 5.51 -31.19
CA GLY A 708 -3.41 6.08 -30.08
C GLY A 708 -1.94 6.24 -30.37
N THR A 709 -1.18 6.63 -29.34
CA THR A 709 0.26 6.83 -29.40
C THR A 709 1.00 5.85 -28.50
N VAL A 710 2.26 5.53 -28.87
CA VAL A 710 3.18 4.71 -28.08
C VAL A 710 4.35 5.57 -27.64
N HIS A 711 4.55 5.67 -26.34
CA HIS A 711 5.65 6.41 -25.74
C HIS A 711 6.67 5.46 -25.13
N ILE A 712 7.93 5.88 -25.07
CA ILE A 712 9.02 5.15 -24.45
C ILE A 712 9.82 6.07 -23.51
N GLN A 713 10.19 5.54 -22.37
CA GLN A 713 10.96 6.23 -21.35
C GLN A 713 11.95 5.25 -20.72
N LEU A 714 13.20 5.68 -20.51
CA LEU A 714 14.13 4.95 -19.66
C LEU A 714 13.77 5.18 -18.19
N MET A 715 13.62 4.09 -17.45
CA MET A 715 13.33 4.18 -16.02
C MET A 715 14.60 4.55 -15.24
N PRO A 716 14.55 5.53 -14.34
CA PRO A 716 15.68 5.88 -13.50
C PRO A 716 15.91 4.80 -12.43
N TYR A 717 17.16 4.49 -12.14
CA TYR A 717 17.50 3.73 -10.96
C TYR A 717 17.57 4.64 -9.74
N LEU A 718 17.12 4.13 -8.59
CA LEU A 718 17.12 4.90 -7.34
C LEU A 718 18.54 5.17 -6.85
N THR A 719 19.49 4.28 -7.18
CA THR A 719 20.90 4.41 -6.85
C THR A 719 21.73 4.59 -8.13
N PRO A 720 22.28 5.78 -8.39
CA PRO A 720 23.07 6.02 -9.60
C PRO A 720 24.41 5.27 -9.56
N VAL A 721 24.68 4.46 -10.58
CA VAL A 721 25.95 3.76 -10.77
C VAL A 721 26.66 4.29 -12.02
N THR A 722 27.99 4.41 -11.95
CA THR A 722 28.84 4.76 -13.11
C THR A 722 29.39 3.54 -13.81
N GLY A 723 29.41 2.38 -13.15
CA GLY A 723 29.92 1.15 -13.74
C GLY A 723 29.41 -0.07 -13.01
N ILE A 724 29.19 -1.14 -13.79
CA ILE A 724 28.96 -2.49 -13.32
C ILE A 724 29.98 -3.38 -13.97
N THR A 725 30.71 -4.14 -13.16
CA THR A 725 31.63 -5.16 -13.66
C THR A 725 31.10 -6.53 -13.28
N VAL A 726 30.92 -7.38 -14.30
CA VAL A 726 30.39 -8.74 -14.14
C VAL A 726 31.45 -9.71 -14.67
N ASN A 727 31.97 -10.56 -13.82
CA ASN A 727 32.85 -11.66 -14.21
C ASN A 727 32.27 -13.04 -13.81
N MET A 728 30.97 -13.10 -13.52
CA MET A 728 30.22 -14.35 -13.28
C MET A 728 29.26 -14.65 -14.46
N PRO A 729 28.89 -15.92 -14.70
CA PRO A 729 28.07 -16.31 -15.84
C PRO A 729 26.58 -15.94 -15.64
N LEU A 730 26.27 -14.67 -15.62
CA LEU A 730 24.89 -14.20 -15.50
C LEU A 730 24.07 -14.54 -16.75
N THR A 731 22.79 -14.87 -16.56
CA THR A 731 21.82 -15.05 -17.65
C THR A 731 21.53 -13.76 -18.40
N ARG A 732 21.89 -12.63 -17.83
CA ARG A 732 21.80 -11.26 -18.37
C ARG A 732 23.09 -10.54 -18.06
N GLN A 733 23.54 -9.72 -19.01
CA GLN A 733 24.77 -8.92 -18.86
C GLN A 733 24.55 -7.67 -18.02
N ASP A 734 23.31 -7.34 -17.68
CA ASP A 734 22.97 -6.15 -16.90
C ASP A 734 22.43 -6.55 -15.51
N ALA A 735 23.14 -6.13 -14.47
CA ALA A 735 22.75 -6.33 -13.08
C ALA A 735 22.13 -5.07 -12.43
N LEU A 736 21.89 -3.99 -13.20
CA LEU A 736 21.22 -2.79 -12.70
C LEU A 736 19.87 -3.04 -12.05
N PRO A 737 19.04 -4.02 -12.50
CA PRO A 737 17.79 -4.33 -11.84
C PRO A 737 17.89 -4.73 -10.38
N LEU A 738 19.05 -5.15 -9.91
CA LEU A 738 19.29 -5.41 -8.48
C LEU A 738 19.24 -4.13 -7.61
N LEU A 739 19.22 -2.95 -8.23
CA LEU A 739 19.12 -1.65 -7.60
C LEU A 739 17.75 -0.98 -7.82
N ASP A 740 16.75 -1.71 -8.34
CA ASP A 740 15.42 -1.17 -8.61
C ASP A 740 14.47 -1.26 -7.40
N TYR A 741 14.93 -1.87 -6.32
CA TYR A 741 14.16 -2.12 -5.09
C TYR A 741 12.87 -2.90 -5.32
N ASN A 742 12.78 -3.64 -6.41
CA ASN A 742 11.67 -4.51 -6.73
C ASN A 742 12.06 -5.98 -6.46
N PHE A 743 11.48 -6.58 -5.44
CA PHE A 743 11.76 -7.98 -5.07
C PHE A 743 11.38 -9.02 -6.14
N ASN A 744 10.53 -8.67 -7.08
CA ASN A 744 10.18 -9.55 -8.18
C ASN A 744 11.23 -9.55 -9.29
N THR A 745 12.15 -8.58 -9.28
CA THR A 745 13.27 -8.51 -10.22
C THR A 745 14.43 -9.31 -9.67
N THR A 746 14.95 -10.26 -10.44
CA THR A 746 16.09 -11.10 -10.05
C THR A 746 17.11 -11.18 -11.17
N VAL A 747 18.37 -11.38 -10.80
CA VAL A 747 19.45 -11.70 -11.72
C VAL A 747 19.91 -13.11 -11.42
N SER A 748 19.88 -13.99 -12.44
CA SER A 748 20.24 -15.39 -12.29
C SER A 748 21.61 -15.67 -12.91
N CYS A 749 22.37 -16.58 -12.30
CA CYS A 749 23.56 -17.17 -12.84
C CYS A 749 23.22 -18.56 -13.38
N ARG A 750 23.54 -18.85 -14.63
CA ARG A 750 23.43 -20.19 -15.21
C ARG A 750 24.79 -20.83 -15.30
N GLY A 751 24.92 -22.00 -14.73
CA GLY A 751 26.16 -22.74 -14.63
C GLY A 751 26.90 -22.50 -13.33
N ASN A 752 28.02 -23.17 -13.16
CA ASN A 752 28.82 -23.08 -11.94
C ASN A 752 29.53 -21.72 -11.91
N ALA A 753 29.15 -20.84 -10.97
CA ALA A 753 30.01 -19.76 -10.60
C ALA A 753 31.24 -20.34 -9.88
N ASN A 754 32.43 -19.79 -10.19
CA ASN A 754 33.69 -20.25 -9.65
C ASN A 754 34.11 -19.36 -8.45
N PRO A 755 34.93 -19.89 -7.54
CA PRO A 755 35.54 -19.05 -6.53
C PRO A 755 36.27 -17.84 -7.16
N GLY A 756 36.00 -16.64 -6.67
CA GLY A 756 36.53 -15.39 -7.21
C GLY A 756 35.64 -14.70 -8.26
N ASP A 757 34.60 -15.37 -8.74
CA ASP A 757 33.59 -14.69 -9.56
C ASP A 757 32.91 -13.58 -8.73
N ALA A 758 32.73 -12.41 -9.33
CA ALA A 758 32.20 -11.27 -8.61
C ALA A 758 31.28 -10.38 -9.48
N LEU A 759 30.37 -9.69 -8.80
CA LEU A 759 29.54 -8.64 -9.36
C LEU A 759 29.80 -7.34 -8.59
N THR A 760 30.30 -6.31 -9.30
CA THR A 760 30.73 -5.05 -8.69
C THR A 760 29.87 -3.90 -9.20
N PHE A 761 29.38 -3.08 -8.27
CA PHE A 761 28.69 -1.83 -8.52
C PHE A 761 29.54 -0.65 -8.08
N VAL A 762 29.82 0.29 -8.99
CA VAL A 762 30.54 1.54 -8.68
C VAL A 762 29.55 2.70 -8.76
N PHE A 763 29.37 3.41 -7.65
CA PHE A 763 28.41 4.51 -7.55
C PHE A 763 28.96 5.80 -8.17
N ALA A 764 28.06 6.63 -8.71
CA ALA A 764 28.42 7.90 -9.34
C ALA A 764 29.12 8.85 -8.35
N SER A 765 28.65 8.89 -7.11
CA SER A 765 29.27 9.57 -5.97
C SER A 765 29.29 8.65 -4.76
N PRO A 766 30.21 8.86 -3.78
CA PRO A 766 30.15 8.11 -2.53
C PRO A 766 28.79 8.26 -1.84
N LEU A 767 28.16 7.14 -1.49
CA LEU A 767 26.84 7.10 -0.88
C LEU A 767 26.93 7.10 0.63
N VAL A 768 26.26 8.04 1.28
CA VAL A 768 26.01 8.02 2.71
C VAL A 768 24.78 7.15 2.95
N CYS A 769 24.96 6.00 3.56
CA CYS A 769 23.89 5.04 3.80
C CYS A 769 24.00 4.45 5.21
N LYS A 770 22.87 4.02 5.76
CA LYS A 770 22.82 3.39 7.09
C LYS A 770 23.13 1.91 7.02
N SER A 771 22.74 1.28 5.92
CA SER A 771 23.00 -0.13 5.67
C SER A 771 23.13 -0.43 4.18
N ILE A 772 23.83 -1.52 3.86
CA ILE A 772 23.85 -2.16 2.57
C ILE A 772 23.49 -3.61 2.80
N VAL A 773 22.45 -4.09 2.12
CA VAL A 773 21.93 -5.46 2.25
C VAL A 773 21.88 -6.10 0.88
N SER A 774 22.60 -7.18 0.70
CA SER A 774 22.48 -8.05 -0.49
C SER A 774 21.63 -9.26 -0.15
N VAL A 775 20.53 -9.43 -0.89
CA VAL A 775 19.60 -10.55 -0.75
C VAL A 775 19.73 -11.46 -1.96
N THR A 776 19.89 -12.75 -1.72
CA THR A 776 20.03 -13.76 -2.76
C THR A 776 19.01 -14.88 -2.54
N GLY A 777 18.72 -15.64 -3.59
CA GLY A 777 17.64 -16.61 -3.63
C GLY A 777 16.39 -16.06 -4.29
N LYS A 778 15.42 -16.94 -4.56
CA LYS A 778 14.14 -16.49 -5.11
C LYS A 778 13.31 -15.75 -4.06
N PRO A 779 12.55 -14.74 -4.46
CA PRO A 779 11.62 -14.05 -3.58
C PRO A 779 10.74 -15.05 -2.84
N MET A 780 10.51 -14.81 -1.56
CA MET A 780 9.63 -15.61 -0.68
C MET A 780 10.14 -17.01 -0.28
N LEU A 781 11.21 -17.57 -0.88
CA LEU A 781 11.44 -19.01 -0.83
C LEU A 781 12.85 -19.45 -0.46
N SER A 782 13.81 -18.56 -0.29
CA SER A 782 15.23 -18.90 -0.02
C SER A 782 15.79 -20.02 -0.94
N LEU A 783 15.29 -20.10 -2.18
CA LEU A 783 15.74 -21.04 -3.20
C LEU A 783 16.90 -20.47 -3.97
N PHE A 784 17.92 -21.28 -4.22
CA PHE A 784 19.09 -20.91 -5.00
C PHE A 784 19.89 -19.70 -4.48
N PRO A 785 20.07 -19.56 -3.13
CA PRO A 785 20.85 -18.47 -2.57
C PRO A 785 22.35 -18.68 -2.81
N ILE A 786 23.14 -17.62 -2.61
CA ILE A 786 24.58 -17.75 -2.44
C ILE A 786 24.84 -18.44 -1.10
N LYS A 787 25.40 -19.66 -1.14
CA LYS A 787 25.76 -20.44 0.06
C LYS A 787 27.19 -20.14 0.53
N HIS A 788 28.09 -19.92 -0.42
CA HIS A 788 29.52 -19.64 -0.17
C HIS A 788 29.91 -18.38 -0.91
N GLY A 789 29.94 -17.27 -0.22
CA GLY A 789 30.28 -15.96 -0.74
C GLY A 789 30.26 -14.88 0.34
N HIS A 790 30.73 -13.71 -0.04
CA HIS A 790 30.77 -12.55 0.83
C HIS A 790 30.47 -11.25 0.09
N LEU A 791 30.16 -10.23 0.87
CA LEU A 791 29.98 -8.85 0.43
C LEU A 791 31.27 -8.08 0.77
N GLU A 792 31.75 -7.29 -0.17
CA GLU A 792 32.84 -6.34 0.02
C GLU A 792 32.36 -4.92 -0.24
N VAL A 793 32.99 -3.95 0.40
CA VAL A 793 32.76 -2.53 0.16
C VAL A 793 34.06 -1.82 -0.18
N SER A 794 33.94 -0.75 -0.95
CA SER A 794 35.05 0.12 -1.27
C SER A 794 34.64 1.57 -1.02
N TYR A 795 35.52 2.34 -0.38
CA TYR A 795 35.31 3.74 -0.07
C TYR A 795 35.96 4.67 -1.08
N ASP A 796 36.91 4.17 -1.85
CA ASP A 796 37.62 4.90 -2.92
C ASP A 796 37.25 4.43 -4.35
N GLY A 797 36.56 3.28 -4.46
CA GLY A 797 36.21 2.64 -5.73
C GLY A 797 37.26 1.73 -6.31
N MET A 798 38.41 1.57 -5.66
CA MET A 798 39.56 0.77 -6.11
C MET A 798 39.93 -0.36 -5.14
N HIS A 799 39.99 -0.05 -3.85
CA HIS A 799 40.37 -1.01 -2.82
C HIS A 799 39.10 -1.54 -2.11
N PHE A 800 38.94 -2.85 -2.12
CA PHE A 800 37.78 -3.51 -1.53
C PHE A 800 38.16 -4.15 -0.19
N GLU A 801 37.30 -3.93 0.78
CA GLU A 801 37.41 -4.48 2.14
C GLU A 801 36.28 -5.49 2.35
N TYR A 802 36.61 -6.66 2.94
CA TYR A 802 35.62 -7.64 3.37
C TYR A 802 34.60 -6.99 4.32
N ALA A 803 33.34 -7.22 4.08
CA ALA A 803 32.27 -6.62 4.85
C ALA A 803 31.43 -7.67 5.61
N SER A 804 30.91 -8.71 4.92
CA SER A 804 30.01 -9.69 5.52
C SER A 804 29.93 -10.96 4.68
N THR A 805 29.91 -12.13 5.32
CA THR A 805 29.64 -13.42 4.65
C THR A 805 28.14 -13.60 4.41
N TYR A 806 27.77 -14.27 3.32
CA TYR A 806 26.40 -14.69 3.10
C TYR A 806 26.00 -15.78 4.10
N LEU A 807 24.94 -15.49 4.84
CA LEU A 807 24.32 -16.46 5.75
C LEU A 807 22.88 -16.71 5.29
N LYS A 808 22.58 -17.92 4.84
CA LYS A 808 21.29 -18.28 4.23
C LYS A 808 20.84 -17.28 3.13
N GLY A 809 21.80 -16.88 2.31
CA GLY A 809 21.56 -16.01 1.16
C GLY A 809 21.48 -14.51 1.45
N ILE A 810 21.80 -14.05 2.64
CA ILE A 810 21.79 -12.63 2.98
C ILE A 810 23.16 -12.22 3.53
N ALA A 811 23.66 -11.10 3.06
CA ALA A 811 24.84 -10.41 3.61
C ALA A 811 24.51 -8.94 3.83
N SER A 812 24.96 -8.38 4.94
CA SER A 812 24.66 -6.98 5.28
C SER A 812 25.84 -6.29 5.99
N ILE A 813 25.93 -4.98 5.81
CA ILE A 813 26.88 -4.12 6.49
C ILE A 813 26.23 -2.80 6.88
N THR A 814 26.68 -2.23 8.00
CA THR A 814 26.44 -0.84 8.41
C THR A 814 27.74 -0.06 8.17
N PRO A 815 27.87 0.70 7.08
CA PRO A 815 29.09 1.45 6.79
C PRO A 815 29.28 2.59 7.79
N ASP A 816 30.52 2.86 8.16
CA ASP A 816 30.90 3.97 9.04
C ASP A 816 31.26 5.26 8.28
N ARG A 817 31.37 5.18 6.96
CA ARG A 817 31.73 6.27 6.05
C ARG A 817 31.08 6.07 4.67
N PRO A 818 31.01 7.11 3.81
CA PRO A 818 30.39 7.02 2.49
C PRO A 818 31.02 5.94 1.60
N VAL A 819 30.22 5.08 1.00
CA VAL A 819 30.61 3.93 0.17
C VAL A 819 30.66 4.32 -1.30
N LYS A 820 31.78 4.06 -1.98
CA LYS A 820 31.98 4.32 -3.42
C LYS A 820 31.66 3.13 -4.31
N ALA A 821 31.85 1.90 -3.80
CA ALA A 821 31.53 0.68 -4.56
C ALA A 821 31.15 -0.47 -3.62
N VAL A 822 30.38 -1.41 -4.16
CA VAL A 822 30.00 -2.67 -3.50
C VAL A 822 30.30 -3.83 -4.44
N ARG A 823 30.81 -4.95 -3.88
CA ARG A 823 31.12 -6.15 -4.62
C ARG A 823 30.51 -7.38 -3.94
N ILE A 824 29.81 -8.19 -4.72
CA ILE A 824 29.34 -9.52 -4.35
C ILE A 824 30.35 -10.52 -4.86
N VAL A 825 30.90 -11.36 -4.01
CA VAL A 825 31.98 -12.32 -4.34
C VAL A 825 31.53 -13.75 -4.03
N ILE A 826 31.88 -14.68 -4.90
CA ILE A 826 31.67 -16.12 -4.72
C ILE A 826 32.92 -16.75 -4.15
N ASP A 827 32.81 -17.48 -3.04
CA ASP A 827 33.94 -18.10 -2.35
C ASP A 827 34.09 -19.60 -2.63
N GLY A 828 33.03 -20.23 -3.06
CA GLY A 828 33.00 -21.68 -3.31
C GLY A 828 32.12 -22.07 -4.49
N PRO A 829 32.23 -23.30 -4.98
CA PRO A 829 31.40 -23.77 -6.08
C PRO A 829 29.92 -23.73 -5.69
N THR A 830 29.07 -23.28 -6.62
CA THR A 830 27.63 -23.36 -6.45
C THR A 830 27.18 -24.80 -6.63
N GLU A 831 26.59 -25.40 -5.61
CA GLU A 831 26.01 -26.76 -5.68
C GLU A 831 24.72 -26.79 -6.48
N ASP A 832 24.05 -25.64 -6.63
CA ASP A 832 22.80 -25.50 -7.34
C ASP A 832 23.04 -25.09 -8.80
N PRO A 833 22.30 -25.66 -9.78
CA PRO A 833 22.47 -25.34 -11.19
C PRO A 833 22.09 -23.93 -11.59
N VAL A 834 21.46 -23.20 -10.66
CA VAL A 834 21.07 -21.81 -10.81
C VAL A 834 21.31 -21.10 -9.47
N MET A 835 21.99 -19.96 -9.51
CA MET A 835 22.12 -19.04 -8.38
C MET A 835 21.31 -17.80 -8.71
N VAL A 836 20.57 -17.28 -7.75
CA VAL A 836 19.72 -16.09 -7.92
C VAL A 836 20.19 -14.99 -6.99
N ILE A 837 20.45 -13.80 -7.52
CA ILE A 837 20.63 -12.58 -6.76
C ILE A 837 19.32 -11.79 -6.89
N GLN A 838 18.71 -11.46 -5.78
CA GLN A 838 17.39 -10.86 -5.74
C GLN A 838 17.48 -9.34 -5.68
N ASP A 839 18.33 -8.80 -4.80
CA ASP A 839 18.31 -7.38 -4.50
C ASP A 839 19.64 -6.93 -3.86
N LEU A 840 20.02 -5.70 -4.16
CA LEU A 840 21.09 -4.97 -3.46
C LEU A 840 20.51 -3.66 -2.96
N ARG A 841 20.21 -3.60 -1.67
CA ARG A 841 19.61 -2.45 -1.03
C ARG A 841 20.67 -1.57 -0.39
N ILE A 842 20.50 -0.29 -0.59
CA ILE A 842 21.34 0.75 0.00
C ILE A 842 20.39 1.71 0.74
N GLU A 843 20.41 1.67 2.06
CA GLU A 843 19.44 2.36 2.93
C GLU A 843 20.04 3.54 3.68
#